data_5db788c341fe228f6a8541595504c8cc
#
_entry.id   5db788c341fe228f6a8541595504c8cc
#
_cell.length_a   1.000
_cell.length_b   1.000
_cell.length_c   1.000
_cell.angle_alpha   90.00
_cell.angle_beta   90.00
_cell.angle_gamma   90.00
#
_symmetry.space_group_name_H-M   'P 1'
#
loop_
_entity.id
_entity.type
_entity.pdbx_description
1 polymer ?
#
loop_
_entity_poly.entity_id
_entity_poly.type
_entity_poly.pdbx_seq_one_letter_code
_entity_poly.pdbx_strand_id
1 'polypeptide(L)'
;MASIHLPIRQLVEFLLRTGSIDSRFAGFDRANEGARIHRKLQKVAGEGYQAEVFLSAEWEACGIAFTLEGRADGIFTDENGTVTIDEIKTTTVPYEEITEELNPCHWAQGMVYAAIFSSQQGLDALAVRLTYYQVDTDQIQRFTRQFSRQQLEQFLQQLLTQYAPWAQRQLDWDTRRSQSLAALQFPFAEYRPGQRALAGEVYRACRAGKSADRKGGTRVFCQAPTGIGKTMSALFPALKAMGEGCGAKLFYLTARNTTQAAAEDAVARLRSAQPGLALRSVTLTAKEKACLHPDAEGHPACLPEVCPFANGYYDRRKDALAALLDGSGSFSRAALADTARQFSVCPFELGLDLSEWCDVVIGDYNYLFDPVVHLKRFFDAAGDWLFLIDEAHNLPDRARAMYSAQFAKSSLTEAKRALGKGKSSLKTALTKADKVFLAARKACAQAAPRTGAEPAGETEPTQVSLLPAEAAPDFALPEPLYARDGTVFLQQLPAALPAALRAVHTPLQDWLEQNPDDPAHAQLLELYFALQDIARAADRYDSHFVTQLTARGSELELHLLCLDPAPFVDASLAAGRSAALFSATLTPPAFYRNVLGCADARAVALPSPFPPENLGLFCLPGISTRYRQREASVPAVADALAALAKGKTGNYLAFFPSYAYLQQVYEAFAARWPDIPTLVQQRSLDDAGRAEFLAQFGPHPANTLLGFAVMGGIFGEGVDLVGDRLIGCAIVGVGLPQVNPRQEMLRRYYEEQSGCGFDYAYRYPGMNKVLQAAGRVVRTPQDKGVVLLLDDRFAQPDTARLFPPHWQHIQYLPGTAALETALKGFWDT
;
A
#
# COMPACT_ATOMS: atom_id res chain seq x y z
N MET A 1 -20.93 4.28 34.37
CA MET A 1 -21.20 5.30 33.34
C MET A 1 -20.53 4.82 32.06
N ALA A 2 -21.14 5.13 30.91
CA ALA A 2 -20.47 4.90 29.63
C ALA A 2 -19.27 5.85 29.53
N SER A 3 -18.11 5.38 29.09
CA SER A 3 -16.89 6.17 28.99
C SER A 3 -16.38 6.21 27.56
N ILE A 4 -15.85 7.36 27.15
CA ILE A 4 -15.22 7.57 25.84
C ILE A 4 -13.80 8.07 26.05
N HIS A 5 -12.84 7.38 25.44
CA HIS A 5 -11.47 7.84 25.31
C HIS A 5 -11.37 8.80 24.12
N LEU A 6 -10.95 10.03 24.38
CA LEU A 6 -10.98 11.11 23.39
C LEU A 6 -9.67 11.91 23.43
N PRO A 7 -8.79 11.77 22.42
CA PRO A 7 -7.62 12.63 22.29
C PRO A 7 -8.02 14.10 22.18
N ILE A 8 -7.34 14.97 22.95
CA ILE A 8 -7.64 16.41 23.01
C ILE A 8 -7.62 17.06 21.61
N ARG A 9 -6.62 16.71 20.80
CA ARG A 9 -6.52 17.22 19.44
C ARG A 9 -7.73 16.81 18.59
N GLN A 10 -8.19 15.57 18.70
CA GLN A 10 -9.36 15.09 17.96
C GLN A 10 -10.63 15.85 18.35
N LEU A 11 -10.86 16.06 19.65
CA LEU A 11 -11.98 16.86 20.15
C LEU A 11 -11.99 18.26 19.54
N VAL A 12 -10.87 18.95 19.64
CA VAL A 12 -10.73 20.34 19.19
C VAL A 12 -10.86 20.46 17.68
N GLU A 13 -10.13 19.64 16.92
CA GLU A 13 -10.19 19.67 15.45
C GLU A 13 -11.56 19.25 14.91
N PHE A 14 -12.24 18.30 15.55
CA PHE A 14 -13.57 17.89 15.15
C PHE A 14 -14.59 19.02 15.31
N LEU A 15 -14.54 19.74 16.42
CA LEU A 15 -15.53 20.77 16.72
C LEU A 15 -15.23 22.12 16.07
N LEU A 16 -13.97 22.56 16.09
CA LEU A 16 -13.58 23.96 15.83
C LEU A 16 -12.86 24.16 14.50
N ARG A 17 -12.41 23.11 13.82
CA ARG A 17 -11.76 23.27 12.52
C ARG A 17 -12.76 23.74 11.48
N THR A 18 -12.45 24.84 10.81
CA THR A 18 -13.25 25.50 9.78
C THR A 18 -12.45 25.71 8.50
N GLY A 19 -13.09 26.14 7.41
CA GLY A 19 -12.46 26.52 6.16
C GLY A 19 -12.28 25.35 5.19
N SER A 20 -11.28 25.44 4.35
CA SER A 20 -11.11 24.66 3.13
C SER A 20 -10.00 23.63 3.21
N ILE A 21 -10.06 22.62 2.34
CA ILE A 21 -8.90 21.80 2.00
C ILE A 21 -8.03 22.60 1.03
N ASP A 22 -6.74 22.71 1.32
CA ASP A 22 -5.77 23.36 0.45
C ASP A 22 -4.57 22.42 0.20
N SER A 23 -4.39 22.01 -1.05
CA SER A 23 -3.33 21.08 -1.43
C SER A 23 -2.00 21.74 -1.76
N ARG A 24 -1.92 23.07 -1.85
CA ARG A 24 -0.66 23.80 -2.10
C ARG A 24 0.43 23.43 -1.11
N PHE A 25 0.00 23.10 0.10
CA PHE A 25 0.87 22.75 1.20
C PHE A 25 0.77 21.27 1.60
N ALA A 26 -0.01 20.47 0.88
CA ALA A 26 -0.11 19.04 1.12
C ALA A 26 1.16 18.33 0.64
N GLY A 27 1.73 17.47 1.48
CA GLY A 27 2.94 16.71 1.14
C GLY A 27 4.26 17.36 1.55
N PHE A 28 4.28 18.59 2.00
CA PHE A 28 5.46 19.14 2.66
C PHE A 28 5.73 18.37 3.97
N ASP A 29 6.97 17.99 4.21
CA ASP A 29 7.37 17.22 5.41
C ASP A 29 7.39 18.11 6.67
N ARG A 30 6.25 18.82 6.87
CA ARG A 30 6.04 19.75 7.98
C ARG A 30 6.03 19.05 9.34
N ALA A 31 5.62 17.76 9.36
CA ALA A 31 5.56 17.04 10.63
C ALA A 31 6.96 16.78 11.20
N ASN A 32 7.93 16.36 10.38
CA ASN A 32 9.32 16.14 10.82
C ASN A 32 10.03 17.47 11.08
N GLU A 33 9.78 18.48 10.27
CA GLU A 33 10.31 19.81 10.46
C GLU A 33 9.74 20.46 11.74
N GLY A 34 8.42 20.38 11.93
CA GLY A 34 7.74 20.81 13.15
C GLY A 34 8.34 20.15 14.39
N ALA A 35 8.51 18.81 14.39
CA ALA A 35 9.12 18.09 15.50
C ALA A 35 10.59 18.51 15.78
N ARG A 36 11.34 18.86 14.72
CA ARG A 36 12.70 19.39 14.85
C ARG A 36 12.71 20.79 15.49
N ILE A 37 11.77 21.64 15.03
CA ILE A 37 11.61 23.01 15.53
C ILE A 37 11.12 22.99 16.99
N HIS A 38 10.12 22.16 17.32
CA HIS A 38 9.68 21.97 18.71
C HIS A 38 10.85 21.61 19.61
N ARG A 39 11.67 20.61 19.25
CA ARG A 39 12.88 20.24 20.02
C ARG A 39 13.91 21.35 20.10
N LYS A 40 14.07 22.18 19.03
CA LYS A 40 14.95 23.34 19.04
C LYS A 40 14.47 24.39 20.05
N LEU A 41 13.18 24.73 20.01
CA LEU A 41 12.57 25.72 20.90
C LEU A 41 12.57 25.25 22.37
N GLN A 42 12.22 24.00 22.60
CA GLN A 42 12.21 23.38 23.93
C GLN A 42 13.61 23.38 24.58
N LYS A 43 14.69 23.13 23.80
CA LYS A 43 16.08 23.18 24.29
C LYS A 43 16.55 24.60 24.67
N VAL A 44 16.03 25.61 23.97
CA VAL A 44 16.40 27.00 24.20
C VAL A 44 15.56 27.64 25.32
N ALA A 45 14.44 27.02 25.71
CA ALA A 45 13.50 27.56 26.69
C ALA A 45 14.06 27.65 28.13
N GLY A 46 15.19 27.00 28.44
CA GLY A 46 15.90 27.11 29.69
C GLY A 46 15.51 26.11 30.78
N GLU A 47 16.20 26.24 31.95
CA GLU A 47 15.90 25.40 33.13
C GLU A 47 14.48 25.73 33.65
N GLY A 48 13.70 24.71 33.93
CA GLY A 48 12.29 24.85 34.39
C GLY A 48 11.21 24.68 33.30
N TYR A 49 11.60 24.57 32.02
CA TYR A 49 10.70 24.23 30.96
C TYR A 49 10.53 22.71 30.82
N GLN A 50 9.31 22.21 31.11
CA GLN A 50 8.96 20.79 30.97
C GLN A 50 8.38 20.56 29.57
N ALA A 51 9.12 19.86 28.72
CA ALA A 51 8.72 19.55 27.36
C ALA A 51 7.87 18.29 27.28
N GLU A 52 6.95 18.22 26.32
CA GLU A 52 6.17 17.02 25.98
C GLU A 52 5.43 16.41 27.18
N VAL A 53 4.76 17.24 27.96
CA VAL A 53 4.08 16.81 29.21
C VAL A 53 2.80 16.07 28.87
N PHE A 54 2.75 14.78 29.20
CA PHE A 54 1.55 14.00 29.04
C PHE A 54 0.51 14.37 30.10
N LEU A 55 -0.70 14.72 29.65
CA LEU A 55 -1.84 15.05 30.47
C LEU A 55 -3.00 14.10 30.17
N SER A 56 -3.61 13.57 31.21
CA SER A 56 -4.82 12.75 31.10
C SER A 56 -5.76 13.06 32.25
N ALA A 57 -7.05 13.21 31.96
CA ALA A 57 -8.06 13.46 32.98
C ALA A 57 -9.39 12.81 32.60
N GLU A 58 -10.14 12.41 33.62
CA GLU A 58 -11.54 12.06 33.45
C GLU A 58 -12.41 13.30 33.67
N TRP A 59 -13.37 13.51 32.76
CA TRP A 59 -14.29 14.62 32.82
C TRP A 59 -15.71 14.15 32.48
N GLU A 60 -16.70 14.73 33.15
CA GLU A 60 -18.09 14.33 32.94
C GLU A 60 -18.88 15.49 32.26
N ALA A 61 -19.57 15.17 31.18
CA ALA A 61 -20.52 16.09 30.54
C ALA A 61 -21.73 15.32 30.00
N CYS A 62 -22.93 15.82 30.22
CA CYS A 62 -24.19 15.26 29.74
C CYS A 62 -24.38 13.77 30.11
N GLY A 63 -23.87 13.33 31.26
CA GLY A 63 -23.97 11.94 31.74
C GLY A 63 -22.98 10.96 31.07
N ILE A 64 -22.01 11.46 30.31
CA ILE A 64 -20.93 10.68 29.67
C ILE A 64 -19.60 11.01 30.34
N ALA A 65 -18.84 9.97 30.71
CA ALA A 65 -17.49 10.12 31.18
C ALA A 65 -16.53 10.16 29.99
N PHE A 66 -15.71 11.21 29.90
CA PHE A 66 -14.68 11.39 28.88
C PHE A 66 -13.30 11.19 29.52
N THR A 67 -12.52 10.27 29.01
CA THR A 67 -11.09 10.19 29.30
C THR A 67 -10.37 11.02 28.24
N LEU A 68 -9.96 12.22 28.63
CA LEU A 68 -9.23 13.16 27.77
C LEU A 68 -7.75 12.93 27.93
N GLU A 69 -7.00 12.87 26.84
CA GLU A 69 -5.54 12.73 26.89
C GLU A 69 -4.83 13.47 25.78
N GLY A 70 -3.61 13.87 26.04
CA GLY A 70 -2.75 14.51 25.05
C GLY A 70 -1.41 14.92 25.65
N ARG A 71 -0.58 15.53 24.83
CA ARG A 71 0.74 16.06 25.25
C ARG A 71 0.77 17.54 25.01
N ALA A 72 1.00 18.32 26.06
CA ALA A 72 1.30 19.74 25.96
C ALA A 72 2.74 19.90 25.48
N ASP A 73 3.01 20.77 24.52
CA ASP A 73 4.35 21.01 23.97
C ASP A 73 5.31 21.50 25.03
N GLY A 74 4.83 22.29 26.00
CA GLY A 74 5.64 22.74 27.15
C GLY A 74 4.83 23.27 28.32
N ILE A 75 5.37 23.12 29.50
CA ILE A 75 4.85 23.73 30.75
C ILE A 75 6.04 24.39 31.48
N PHE A 76 5.88 25.63 31.90
CA PHE A 76 6.91 26.34 32.66
C PHE A 76 6.29 27.34 33.63
N THR A 77 7.07 27.79 34.61
CA THR A 77 6.67 28.88 35.49
C THR A 77 7.50 30.12 35.14
N ASP A 78 6.84 31.26 34.91
CA ASP A 78 7.49 32.50 34.55
C ASP A 78 8.15 33.15 35.77
N GLU A 79 8.88 34.26 35.56
CA GLU A 79 9.57 35.00 36.59
C GLU A 79 8.63 35.58 37.68
N ASN A 80 7.35 35.71 37.39
CA ASN A 80 6.32 36.20 38.32
C ASN A 80 5.63 35.05 39.09
N GLY A 81 6.07 33.79 38.88
CA GLY A 81 5.45 32.62 39.48
C GLY A 81 4.18 32.13 38.78
N THR A 82 3.85 32.64 37.60
CA THR A 82 2.68 32.20 36.82
C THR A 82 3.04 30.92 36.03
N VAL A 83 2.29 29.87 36.25
CA VAL A 83 2.40 28.66 35.45
C VAL A 83 1.80 28.93 34.07
N THR A 84 2.53 28.54 33.01
CA THR A 84 2.18 28.77 31.62
C THR A 84 2.20 27.46 30.84
N ILE A 85 1.13 27.15 30.14
CA ILE A 85 1.06 26.09 29.12
C ILE A 85 1.51 26.71 27.80
N ASP A 86 2.49 26.13 27.13
CA ASP A 86 3.03 26.58 25.84
C ASP A 86 2.61 25.61 24.74
N GLU A 87 1.88 26.12 23.76
CA GLU A 87 1.49 25.40 22.56
C GLU A 87 2.29 25.94 21.38
N ILE A 88 3.20 25.12 20.83
CA ILE A 88 4.11 25.49 19.76
C ILE A 88 3.50 25.11 18.41
N LYS A 89 3.49 26.03 17.46
CA LYS A 89 3.04 25.81 16.10
C LYS A 89 4.05 26.36 15.10
N THR A 90 4.33 25.58 14.08
CA THR A 90 5.08 26.02 12.91
C THR A 90 4.11 26.57 11.86
N THR A 91 4.50 27.66 11.21
CA THR A 91 3.68 28.29 10.17
C THR A 91 4.56 28.90 9.08
N THR A 92 4.02 28.97 7.87
CA THR A 92 4.59 29.71 6.72
C THR A 92 3.86 31.02 6.46
N VAL A 93 2.85 31.32 7.25
CA VAL A 93 2.16 32.62 7.17
C VAL A 93 3.19 33.73 7.40
N PRO A 94 3.22 34.80 6.58
CA PRO A 94 4.12 35.93 6.78
C PRO A 94 4.07 36.43 8.23
N TYR A 95 5.23 36.77 8.78
CA TYR A 95 5.36 37.11 10.20
C TYR A 95 4.37 38.24 10.61
N GLU A 96 4.15 39.21 9.75
CA GLU A 96 3.27 40.35 9.96
C GLU A 96 1.77 39.98 9.95
N GLU A 97 1.44 38.83 9.39
CA GLU A 97 0.07 38.33 9.30
C GLU A 97 -0.26 37.31 10.40
N ILE A 98 0.73 36.95 11.22
CA ILE A 98 0.52 36.03 12.36
C ILE A 98 -0.23 36.78 13.45
N THR A 99 -1.50 36.43 13.64
CA THR A 99 -2.36 37.02 14.67
C THR A 99 -2.78 36.00 15.72
N GLU A 100 -3.33 36.46 16.82
CA GLU A 100 -3.89 35.59 17.86
C GLU A 100 -5.04 34.72 17.35
N GLU A 101 -5.81 35.19 16.38
CA GLU A 101 -6.97 34.52 15.78
C GLU A 101 -6.59 33.65 14.59
N LEU A 102 -5.30 33.46 14.28
CA LEU A 102 -4.85 32.72 13.09
C LEU A 102 -5.50 31.34 12.98
N ASN A 103 -5.64 30.62 14.09
CA ASN A 103 -6.34 29.34 14.14
C ASN A 103 -6.97 29.09 15.51
N PRO A 104 -8.30 29.11 15.64
CA PRO A 104 -8.97 28.91 16.92
C PRO A 104 -8.69 27.55 17.57
N CYS A 105 -8.34 26.52 16.79
CA CYS A 105 -7.97 25.21 17.34
C CYS A 105 -6.70 25.29 18.21
N HIS A 106 -5.76 26.18 17.92
CA HIS A 106 -4.53 26.29 18.68
C HIS A 106 -4.77 26.80 20.11
N TRP A 107 -5.57 27.87 20.25
CA TRP A 107 -6.00 28.35 21.58
C TRP A 107 -6.79 27.29 22.32
N ALA A 108 -7.74 26.66 21.66
CA ALA A 108 -8.59 25.63 22.27
C ALA A 108 -7.77 24.46 22.79
N GLN A 109 -6.76 24.02 22.05
CA GLN A 109 -5.86 22.94 22.46
C GLN A 109 -5.10 23.32 23.73
N GLY A 110 -4.47 24.50 23.75
CA GLY A 110 -3.76 25.02 24.94
C GLY A 110 -4.68 25.22 26.15
N MET A 111 -5.90 25.72 25.93
CA MET A 111 -6.89 25.94 26.98
C MET A 111 -7.37 24.59 27.60
N VAL A 112 -7.55 23.53 26.79
CA VAL A 112 -7.92 22.21 27.31
C VAL A 112 -6.78 21.61 28.14
N TYR A 113 -5.53 21.73 27.68
CA TYR A 113 -4.38 21.33 28.51
C TYR A 113 -4.31 22.11 29.81
N ALA A 114 -4.56 23.40 29.75
CA ALA A 114 -4.59 24.28 30.91
C ALA A 114 -5.72 23.91 31.89
N ALA A 115 -6.90 23.55 31.40
CA ALA A 115 -8.02 23.09 32.24
C ALA A 115 -7.63 21.82 33.03
N ILE A 116 -7.04 20.86 32.33
CA ILE A 116 -6.61 19.61 32.95
C ILE A 116 -5.52 19.87 33.98
N PHE A 117 -4.48 20.60 33.60
CA PHE A 117 -3.34 20.86 34.47
C PHE A 117 -3.71 21.69 35.72
N SER A 118 -4.50 22.75 35.55
CA SER A 118 -4.94 23.57 36.69
C SER A 118 -5.81 22.76 37.68
N SER A 119 -6.67 21.89 37.17
CA SER A 119 -7.47 21.00 38.01
C SER A 119 -6.60 20.01 38.80
N GLN A 120 -5.59 19.42 38.17
CA GLN A 120 -4.70 18.44 38.80
C GLN A 120 -3.75 19.07 39.82
N GLN A 121 -3.28 20.29 39.58
CA GLN A 121 -2.34 20.99 40.44
C GLN A 121 -3.01 21.93 41.48
N GLY A 122 -4.33 22.08 41.39
CA GLY A 122 -5.09 22.95 42.30
C GLY A 122 -4.81 24.44 42.10
N LEU A 123 -4.46 24.87 40.87
CA LEU A 123 -4.14 26.25 40.55
C LEU A 123 -5.42 27.05 40.26
N ASP A 124 -5.57 28.25 40.82
CA ASP A 124 -6.73 29.13 40.60
C ASP A 124 -6.68 29.85 39.26
N ALA A 125 -5.48 30.11 38.76
CA ALA A 125 -5.25 30.72 37.45
C ALA A 125 -3.92 30.27 36.86
N LEU A 126 -3.81 30.31 35.52
CA LEU A 126 -2.58 30.09 34.79
C LEU A 126 -2.64 30.78 33.42
N ALA A 127 -1.52 30.82 32.72
CA ALA A 127 -1.44 31.38 31.39
C ALA A 127 -1.39 30.27 30.33
N VAL A 128 -1.93 30.59 29.15
CA VAL A 128 -1.73 29.82 27.90
C VAL A 128 -0.94 30.70 26.96
N ARG A 129 0.12 30.15 26.39
CA ARG A 129 0.95 30.83 25.40
C ARG A 129 0.90 30.07 24.09
N LEU A 130 0.60 30.76 22.98
CA LEU A 130 0.81 30.27 21.64
C LEU A 130 2.17 30.75 21.16
N THR A 131 3.02 29.84 20.77
CA THR A 131 4.33 30.11 20.20
C THR A 131 4.33 29.72 18.73
N TYR A 132 4.19 30.70 17.85
CA TYR A 132 4.32 30.52 16.41
C TYR A 132 5.77 30.68 15.98
N TYR A 133 6.29 29.68 15.31
CA TYR A 133 7.57 29.73 14.64
C TYR A 133 7.35 29.87 13.15
N GLN A 134 7.76 30.98 12.58
CA GLN A 134 7.71 31.21 11.14
C GLN A 134 8.92 30.51 10.50
N VAL A 135 8.65 29.51 9.66
CA VAL A 135 9.67 28.54 9.17
C VAL A 135 10.71 29.20 8.26
N ASP A 136 10.29 30.16 7.43
CA ASP A 136 11.15 30.75 6.38
C ASP A 136 12.11 31.82 6.93
N THR A 137 11.71 32.49 8.02
CA THR A 137 12.48 33.60 8.61
C THR A 137 13.11 33.28 9.97
N ASP A 138 12.85 32.08 10.51
CA ASP A 138 13.23 31.68 11.87
C ASP A 138 12.70 32.64 12.97
N GLN A 139 11.69 33.47 12.64
CA GLN A 139 11.08 34.42 13.57
C GLN A 139 10.05 33.74 14.46
N ILE A 140 9.91 34.24 15.68
CA ILE A 140 9.01 33.68 16.68
C ILE A 140 8.05 34.77 17.14
N GLN A 141 6.75 34.51 16.96
CA GLN A 141 5.68 35.32 17.49
C GLN A 141 5.03 34.60 18.67
N ARG A 142 4.80 35.32 19.77
CA ARG A 142 4.17 34.75 20.97
C ARG A 142 3.01 35.59 21.41
N PHE A 143 1.90 34.88 21.70
CA PHE A 143 0.69 35.47 22.28
C PHE A 143 0.42 34.75 23.61
N THR A 144 0.16 35.51 24.67
CA THR A 144 -0.08 34.96 26.01
C THR A 144 -1.38 35.51 26.56
N ARG A 145 -2.26 34.64 27.04
CA ARG A 145 -3.51 35.01 27.71
C ARG A 145 -3.55 34.36 29.10
N GLN A 146 -4.03 35.07 30.07
CA GLN A 146 -4.29 34.51 31.40
C GLN A 146 -5.75 34.09 31.52
N PHE A 147 -5.96 32.94 32.17
CA PHE A 147 -7.26 32.39 32.43
C PHE A 147 -7.41 31.98 33.87
N SER A 148 -8.59 32.22 34.45
CA SER A 148 -8.92 31.57 35.71
C SER A 148 -9.27 30.09 35.44
N ARG A 149 -9.09 29.28 36.45
CA ARG A 149 -9.48 27.87 36.43
C ARG A 149 -10.98 27.72 36.02
N GLN A 150 -11.82 28.55 36.60
CA GLN A 150 -13.24 28.54 36.26
C GLN A 150 -13.53 28.80 34.77
N GLN A 151 -12.83 29.73 34.14
CA GLN A 151 -12.97 30.01 32.70
C GLN A 151 -12.54 28.80 31.87
N LEU A 152 -11.44 28.15 32.22
CA LEU A 152 -10.92 26.98 31.53
C LEU A 152 -11.84 25.76 31.69
N GLU A 153 -12.34 25.51 32.90
CA GLU A 153 -13.29 24.44 33.17
C GLU A 153 -14.62 24.66 32.43
N GLN A 154 -15.11 25.92 32.39
CA GLN A 154 -16.29 26.27 31.63
C GLN A 154 -16.10 26.07 30.13
N PHE A 155 -14.96 26.47 29.60
CA PHE A 155 -14.62 26.26 28.19
C PHE A 155 -14.59 24.78 27.83
N LEU A 156 -13.88 23.96 28.62
CA LEU A 156 -13.83 22.50 28.40
C LEU A 156 -15.21 21.88 28.51
N GLN A 157 -16.02 22.30 29.51
CA GLN A 157 -17.39 21.81 29.66
C GLN A 157 -18.27 22.15 28.45
N GLN A 158 -18.09 23.36 27.87
CA GLN A 158 -18.80 23.75 26.64
C GLN A 158 -18.40 22.88 25.44
N LEU A 159 -17.09 22.63 25.23
CA LEU A 159 -16.63 21.75 24.18
C LEU A 159 -17.21 20.33 24.32
N LEU A 160 -17.16 19.77 25.53
CA LEU A 160 -17.68 18.43 25.78
C LEU A 160 -19.21 18.37 25.63
N THR A 161 -19.91 19.43 26.01
CA THR A 161 -21.36 19.52 25.77
C THR A 161 -21.71 19.58 24.28
N GLN A 162 -20.90 20.28 23.47
CA GLN A 162 -21.07 20.30 22.00
C GLN A 162 -20.72 18.94 21.36
N TYR A 163 -19.77 18.21 21.94
CA TYR A 163 -19.39 16.89 21.43
C TYR A 163 -20.31 15.77 21.92
N ALA A 164 -21.00 15.96 23.04
CA ALA A 164 -21.83 14.93 23.68
C ALA A 164 -22.86 14.25 22.74
N PRO A 165 -23.54 14.92 21.81
CA PRO A 165 -24.45 14.25 20.85
C PRO A 165 -23.71 13.23 19.96
N TRP A 166 -22.48 13.53 19.53
CA TRP A 166 -21.65 12.64 18.75
C TRP A 166 -21.14 11.47 19.59
N ALA A 167 -20.71 11.77 20.82
CA ALA A 167 -20.32 10.78 21.79
C ALA A 167 -21.45 9.79 22.11
N GLN A 168 -22.65 10.28 22.38
CA GLN A 168 -23.83 9.45 22.64
C GLN A 168 -24.16 8.57 21.43
N ARG A 169 -24.13 9.14 20.22
CA ARG A 169 -24.34 8.39 18.97
C ARG A 169 -23.35 7.24 18.82
N GLN A 170 -22.07 7.45 19.20
CA GLN A 170 -21.05 6.39 19.15
C GLN A 170 -21.29 5.33 20.21
N LEU A 171 -21.62 5.70 21.45
CA LEU A 171 -21.91 4.77 22.53
C LEU A 171 -23.13 3.88 22.22
N ASP A 172 -24.19 4.50 21.71
CA ASP A 172 -25.40 3.77 21.30
C ASP A 172 -25.11 2.82 20.15
N TRP A 173 -24.24 3.27 19.20
CA TRP A 173 -23.82 2.45 18.11
C TRP A 173 -22.97 1.27 18.59
N ASP A 174 -21.97 1.50 19.41
CA ASP A 174 -21.08 0.46 19.96
C ASP A 174 -21.84 -0.59 20.74
N THR A 175 -22.84 -0.18 21.51
CA THR A 175 -23.71 -1.10 22.24
C THR A 175 -24.52 -1.98 21.28
N ARG A 176 -25.21 -1.36 20.31
CA ARG A 176 -26.01 -2.10 19.31
C ARG A 176 -25.14 -2.99 18.44
N ARG A 177 -23.99 -2.47 17.99
CA ARG A 177 -23.00 -3.23 17.19
C ARG A 177 -22.55 -4.47 17.96
N SER A 178 -22.09 -4.32 19.20
CA SER A 178 -21.54 -5.43 19.99
C SER A 178 -22.59 -6.52 20.23
N GLN A 179 -23.80 -6.15 20.58
CA GLN A 179 -24.91 -7.10 20.72
C GLN A 179 -25.26 -7.80 19.39
N SER A 180 -25.33 -7.03 18.32
CA SER A 180 -25.66 -7.54 16.99
C SER A 180 -24.58 -8.49 16.45
N LEU A 181 -23.31 -8.14 16.61
CA LEU A 181 -22.17 -8.97 16.17
C LEU A 181 -21.99 -10.21 17.05
N ALA A 182 -22.24 -10.12 18.36
CA ALA A 182 -22.25 -11.28 19.24
C ALA A 182 -23.31 -12.30 18.84
N ALA A 183 -24.45 -11.86 18.31
CA ALA A 183 -25.52 -12.71 17.79
C ALA A 183 -25.32 -13.13 16.33
N LEU A 184 -24.27 -12.65 15.65
CA LEU A 184 -24.04 -12.87 14.21
C LEU A 184 -23.99 -14.36 13.88
N GLN A 185 -24.74 -14.77 12.87
CA GLN A 185 -24.79 -16.14 12.34
C GLN A 185 -24.05 -16.22 11.00
N PHE A 186 -23.55 -17.42 10.71
CA PHE A 186 -22.94 -17.66 9.40
C PHE A 186 -24.01 -17.57 8.30
N PRO A 187 -23.77 -16.83 7.19
CA PRO A 187 -24.83 -16.46 6.24
C PRO A 187 -25.20 -17.56 5.23
N PHE A 188 -24.67 -18.75 5.39
CA PHE A 188 -24.99 -19.91 4.56
C PHE A 188 -25.46 -21.06 5.42
N ALA A 189 -26.27 -21.95 4.84
CA ALA A 189 -26.79 -23.12 5.54
C ALA A 189 -25.69 -24.05 6.05
N GLU A 190 -24.62 -24.21 5.24
CA GLU A 190 -23.51 -25.10 5.56
C GLU A 190 -22.15 -24.45 5.23
N TYR A 191 -21.13 -24.86 5.95
CA TYR A 191 -19.74 -24.54 5.64
C TYR A 191 -19.22 -25.44 4.51
N ARG A 192 -18.52 -24.84 3.54
CA ARG A 192 -17.75 -25.62 2.58
C ARG A 192 -16.60 -26.37 3.27
N PRO A 193 -16.10 -27.50 2.69
CA PRO A 193 -14.92 -28.18 3.22
C PRO A 193 -13.76 -27.20 3.46
N GLY A 194 -13.12 -27.27 4.63
CA GLY A 194 -12.02 -26.36 5.04
C GLY A 194 -12.45 -24.96 5.48
N GLN A 195 -13.63 -24.48 5.11
CA GLN A 195 -14.10 -23.13 5.42
C GLN A 195 -14.20 -22.86 6.94
N ARG A 196 -14.75 -23.83 7.70
CA ARG A 196 -14.85 -23.74 9.17
C ARG A 196 -13.48 -23.73 9.84
N ALA A 197 -12.50 -24.45 9.27
CA ALA A 197 -11.15 -24.47 9.80
C ALA A 197 -10.48 -23.10 9.62
N LEU A 198 -10.59 -22.48 8.44
CA LEU A 198 -10.11 -21.13 8.19
C LEU A 198 -10.75 -20.13 9.16
N ALA A 199 -12.06 -20.14 9.28
CA ALA A 199 -12.78 -19.26 10.19
C ALA A 199 -12.32 -19.44 11.65
N GLY A 200 -12.06 -20.67 12.08
CA GLY A 200 -11.52 -20.97 13.39
C GLY A 200 -10.13 -20.43 13.64
N GLU A 201 -9.23 -20.45 12.65
CA GLU A 201 -7.89 -19.88 12.78
C GLU A 201 -7.95 -18.35 12.90
N VAL A 202 -8.73 -17.68 12.07
CA VAL A 202 -8.92 -16.23 12.14
C VAL A 202 -9.54 -15.81 13.48
N TYR A 203 -10.58 -16.52 13.92
CA TYR A 203 -11.23 -16.25 15.21
C TYR A 203 -10.26 -16.40 16.38
N ARG A 204 -9.46 -17.48 16.41
CA ARG A 204 -8.45 -17.69 17.46
C ARG A 204 -7.40 -16.59 17.46
N ALA A 205 -6.94 -16.14 16.29
CA ALA A 205 -6.00 -15.04 16.19
C ALA A 205 -6.57 -13.73 16.74
N CYS A 206 -7.83 -13.39 16.41
CA CYS A 206 -8.51 -12.21 16.94
C CYS A 206 -8.67 -12.26 18.46
N ARG A 207 -9.04 -13.41 19.01
CA ARG A 207 -9.22 -13.59 20.47
C ARG A 207 -7.92 -13.58 21.25
N ALA A 208 -6.84 -14.17 20.71
CA ALA A 208 -5.56 -14.22 21.41
C ALA A 208 -4.97 -12.83 21.66
N GLY A 209 -5.17 -11.90 20.73
CA GLY A 209 -4.80 -10.49 20.89
C GLY A 209 -3.30 -10.26 21.09
N LYS A 210 -2.97 -9.20 21.82
CA LYS A 210 -1.58 -8.88 22.19
C LYS A 210 -1.12 -9.78 23.34
N SER A 211 0.01 -10.47 23.17
CA SER A 211 0.66 -11.20 24.23
C SER A 211 1.63 -10.28 24.98
N ALA A 212 1.76 -10.45 26.29
CA ALA A 212 2.73 -9.70 27.10
C ALA A 212 4.19 -9.92 26.64
N ASP A 213 4.47 -11.07 26.03
CA ASP A 213 5.81 -11.47 25.60
C ASP A 213 6.13 -11.07 24.14
N ARG A 214 5.20 -10.40 23.44
CA ARG A 214 5.35 -10.04 22.03
C ARG A 214 5.21 -8.54 21.81
N LYS A 215 6.14 -7.99 21.04
CA LYS A 215 5.94 -6.68 20.37
C LYS A 215 4.92 -6.90 19.25
N GLY A 216 3.66 -6.51 19.48
CA GLY A 216 2.59 -6.59 18.50
C GLY A 216 1.58 -7.73 18.74
N GLY A 217 0.58 -7.80 17.86
CA GLY A 217 -0.54 -8.73 17.98
C GLY A 217 -0.29 -10.12 17.41
N THR A 218 -1.23 -11.02 17.64
CA THR A 218 -1.19 -12.38 17.09
C THR A 218 -1.31 -12.37 15.57
N ARG A 219 -0.47 -13.15 14.88
CA ARG A 219 -0.45 -13.27 13.42
C ARG A 219 -0.69 -14.71 12.97
N VAL A 220 -1.47 -14.88 11.91
CA VAL A 220 -1.73 -16.18 11.30
C VAL A 220 -1.63 -16.09 9.78
N PHE A 221 -0.98 -17.08 9.17
CA PHE A 221 -0.93 -17.27 7.72
C PHE A 221 -1.84 -18.42 7.33
N CYS A 222 -2.78 -18.15 6.42
CA CYS A 222 -3.73 -19.15 5.97
C CYS A 222 -3.63 -19.35 4.46
N GLN A 223 -3.03 -20.44 4.03
CA GLN A 223 -3.15 -20.87 2.64
C GLN A 223 -4.50 -21.54 2.45
N ALA A 224 -5.37 -20.87 1.71
CA ALA A 224 -6.74 -21.29 1.50
C ALA A 224 -7.05 -21.33 0.00
N PRO A 225 -7.23 -22.53 -0.60
CA PRO A 225 -7.46 -22.69 -2.03
C PRO A 225 -8.63 -21.86 -2.54
N THR A 226 -8.66 -21.63 -3.86
CA THR A 226 -9.80 -20.98 -4.51
C THR A 226 -11.08 -21.76 -4.26
N GLY A 227 -12.23 -21.07 -4.23
CA GLY A 227 -13.55 -21.69 -4.02
C GLY A 227 -13.93 -21.99 -2.57
N ILE A 228 -12.98 -21.94 -1.61
CA ILE A 228 -13.29 -22.17 -0.18
C ILE A 228 -14.15 -21.05 0.44
N GLY A 229 -14.23 -19.88 -0.20
CA GLY A 229 -14.94 -18.72 0.35
C GLY A 229 -14.11 -17.93 1.37
N LYS A 230 -12.85 -17.64 1.03
CA LYS A 230 -11.85 -16.94 1.88
C LYS A 230 -12.40 -15.69 2.55
N THR A 231 -12.99 -14.78 1.76
CA THR A 231 -13.48 -13.48 2.23
C THR A 231 -14.47 -13.64 3.39
N MET A 232 -15.49 -14.47 3.21
CA MET A 232 -16.49 -14.72 4.26
C MET A 232 -15.90 -15.47 5.46
N SER A 233 -14.97 -16.40 5.21
CA SER A 233 -14.32 -17.19 6.28
C SER A 233 -13.32 -16.37 7.10
N ALA A 234 -12.88 -15.23 6.58
CA ALA A 234 -12.05 -14.27 7.32
C ALA A 234 -12.92 -13.20 8.00
N LEU A 235 -13.86 -12.61 7.27
CA LEU A 235 -14.67 -11.48 7.73
C LEU A 235 -15.64 -11.90 8.86
N PHE A 236 -16.40 -12.97 8.67
CA PHE A 236 -17.40 -13.45 9.64
C PHE A 236 -16.79 -13.70 11.04
N PRO A 237 -15.72 -14.50 11.20
CA PRO A 237 -15.15 -14.78 12.50
C PRO A 237 -14.48 -13.57 13.16
N ALA A 238 -13.91 -12.65 12.37
CA ALA A 238 -13.34 -11.41 12.89
C ALA A 238 -14.43 -10.48 13.44
N LEU A 239 -15.57 -10.34 12.73
CA LEU A 239 -16.74 -9.59 13.22
C LEU A 239 -17.35 -10.24 14.45
N LYS A 240 -17.42 -11.56 14.51
CA LYS A 240 -17.87 -12.31 15.70
C LYS A 240 -17.00 -12.02 16.91
N ALA A 241 -15.66 -12.07 16.73
CA ALA A 241 -14.71 -11.74 17.79
C ALA A 241 -14.83 -10.28 18.24
N MET A 242 -15.06 -9.36 17.31
CA MET A 242 -15.33 -7.94 17.61
C MET A 242 -16.60 -7.80 18.48
N GLY A 243 -17.67 -8.55 18.18
CA GLY A 243 -18.89 -8.57 19.00
C GLY A 243 -18.66 -9.06 20.45
N GLU A 244 -17.61 -9.85 20.65
CA GLU A 244 -17.18 -10.36 21.96
C GLU A 244 -16.14 -9.43 22.64
N GLY A 245 -15.93 -8.22 22.12
CA GLY A 245 -14.96 -7.26 22.65
C GLY A 245 -13.51 -7.52 22.24
N CYS A 246 -13.27 -8.39 21.25
CA CYS A 246 -11.94 -8.70 20.77
C CYS A 246 -11.61 -7.90 19.50
N GLY A 247 -11.53 -6.60 19.62
CA GLY A 247 -11.20 -5.66 18.54
C GLY A 247 -12.18 -4.50 18.44
N ALA A 248 -11.65 -3.29 18.26
CA ALA A 248 -12.44 -2.07 18.13
C ALA A 248 -12.84 -1.78 16.67
N LYS A 249 -11.96 -2.12 15.72
CA LYS A 249 -12.14 -1.84 14.29
C LYS A 249 -11.45 -2.89 13.43
N LEU A 250 -12.04 -3.20 12.30
CA LEU A 250 -11.52 -4.17 11.33
C LEU A 250 -11.07 -3.47 10.06
N PHE A 251 -9.84 -3.74 9.62
CA PHE A 251 -9.30 -3.30 8.33
C PHE A 251 -9.16 -4.50 7.41
N TYR A 252 -9.95 -4.50 6.32
CA TYR A 252 -9.86 -5.49 5.26
C TYR A 252 -9.04 -4.90 4.11
N LEU A 253 -7.81 -5.38 3.94
CA LEU A 253 -6.84 -4.80 3.03
C LEU A 253 -6.48 -5.76 1.91
N THR A 254 -6.43 -5.24 0.69
CA THR A 254 -6.15 -6.03 -0.51
C THR A 254 -5.50 -5.20 -1.61
N ALA A 255 -4.80 -5.86 -2.54
CA ALA A 255 -4.07 -5.18 -3.60
C ALA A 255 -4.94 -4.69 -4.78
N ARG A 256 -6.25 -5.06 -4.84
CA ARG A 256 -7.07 -4.90 -6.05
C ARG A 256 -8.51 -4.49 -5.76
N ASN A 257 -9.06 -3.66 -6.67
CA ASN A 257 -10.46 -3.22 -6.58
C ASN A 257 -11.46 -4.40 -6.67
N THR A 258 -11.17 -5.45 -7.46
CA THR A 258 -12.05 -6.63 -7.59
C THR A 258 -12.18 -7.41 -6.29
N THR A 259 -11.12 -7.47 -5.49
CA THR A 259 -11.15 -8.12 -4.17
C THR A 259 -11.75 -7.20 -3.10
N GLN A 260 -11.69 -5.88 -3.26
CA GLN A 260 -12.45 -4.92 -2.45
C GLN A 260 -13.96 -5.13 -2.65
N ALA A 261 -14.42 -5.22 -3.90
CA ALA A 261 -15.81 -5.52 -4.23
C ALA A 261 -16.30 -6.84 -3.61
N ALA A 262 -15.45 -7.88 -3.60
CA ALA A 262 -15.79 -9.15 -2.94
C ALA A 262 -15.97 -9.01 -1.41
N ALA A 263 -15.23 -8.09 -0.77
CA ALA A 263 -15.42 -7.78 0.65
C ALA A 263 -16.72 -6.99 0.89
N GLU A 264 -17.04 -6.03 0.02
CA GLU A 264 -18.32 -5.31 0.04
C GLU A 264 -19.51 -6.28 -0.11
N ASP A 265 -19.45 -7.20 -1.07
CA ASP A 265 -20.45 -8.22 -1.30
C ASP A 265 -20.60 -9.16 -0.09
N ALA A 266 -19.50 -9.49 0.58
CA ALA A 266 -19.54 -10.30 1.79
C ALA A 266 -20.25 -9.57 2.95
N VAL A 267 -19.99 -8.28 3.14
CA VAL A 267 -20.70 -7.44 4.11
C VAL A 267 -22.18 -7.33 3.76
N ALA A 268 -22.51 -7.08 2.49
CA ALA A 268 -23.89 -7.00 2.02
C ALA A 268 -24.64 -8.31 2.25
N ARG A 269 -24.00 -9.43 2.03
CA ARG A 269 -24.58 -10.78 2.28
C ARG A 269 -24.84 -11.03 3.76
N LEU A 270 -23.92 -10.63 4.66
CA LEU A 270 -24.15 -10.72 6.10
C LEU A 270 -25.39 -9.91 6.52
N ARG A 271 -25.55 -8.69 5.99
CA ARG A 271 -26.73 -7.84 6.25
C ARG A 271 -28.02 -8.44 5.71
N SER A 272 -27.97 -9.02 4.51
CA SER A 272 -29.14 -9.68 3.91
C SER A 272 -29.57 -10.93 4.69
N ALA A 273 -28.60 -11.67 5.21
CA ALA A 273 -28.86 -12.87 6.04
C ALA A 273 -29.36 -12.54 7.44
N GLN A 274 -28.99 -11.38 7.98
CA GLN A 274 -29.42 -10.92 9.31
C GLN A 274 -29.98 -9.50 9.23
N PRO A 275 -31.28 -9.34 8.95
CA PRO A 275 -31.95 -8.03 8.96
C PRO A 275 -31.74 -7.32 10.30
N GLY A 276 -31.38 -6.07 10.27
CA GLY A 276 -31.08 -5.28 11.47
C GLY A 276 -29.65 -5.45 12.01
N LEU A 277 -28.75 -6.11 11.28
CA LEU A 277 -27.33 -6.16 11.62
C LEU A 277 -26.75 -4.74 11.75
N ALA A 278 -26.35 -4.36 12.96
CA ALA A 278 -25.66 -3.10 13.22
C ALA A 278 -24.20 -3.24 12.85
N LEU A 279 -23.85 -2.78 11.67
CA LEU A 279 -22.49 -2.82 11.11
C LEU A 279 -22.30 -1.64 10.18
N ARG A 280 -21.28 -0.82 10.38
CA ARG A 280 -20.86 0.25 9.47
C ARG A 280 -19.61 -0.16 8.72
N SER A 281 -19.64 -0.03 7.41
CA SER A 281 -18.49 -0.34 6.55
C SER A 281 -18.24 0.77 5.54
N VAL A 282 -16.99 1.15 5.35
CA VAL A 282 -16.56 2.12 4.34
C VAL A 282 -15.48 1.52 3.45
N THR A 283 -15.58 1.78 2.13
CA THR A 283 -14.55 1.44 1.16
C THR A 283 -13.77 2.69 0.80
N LEU A 284 -12.50 2.73 1.18
CA LEU A 284 -11.60 3.82 0.86
C LEU A 284 -11.02 3.62 -0.54
N THR A 285 -11.17 4.64 -1.37
CA THR A 285 -10.68 4.68 -2.75
C THR A 285 -9.56 5.72 -2.85
N ALA A 286 -8.54 5.45 -3.67
CA ALA A 286 -7.45 6.40 -3.91
C ALA A 286 -8.00 7.76 -4.38
N LYS A 287 -7.31 8.85 -4.00
CA LYS A 287 -7.77 10.23 -4.19
C LYS A 287 -8.06 10.53 -5.67
N GLU A 288 -7.21 10.06 -6.57
CA GLU A 288 -7.35 10.25 -8.03
C GLU A 288 -8.63 9.61 -8.57
N LYS A 289 -9.02 8.46 -8.01
CA LYS A 289 -10.24 7.74 -8.41
C LYS A 289 -11.50 8.28 -7.72
N ALA A 290 -11.36 8.82 -6.52
CA ALA A 290 -12.47 9.37 -5.75
C ALA A 290 -12.84 10.78 -6.18
N CYS A 291 -11.90 11.55 -6.75
CA CYS A 291 -12.06 12.95 -7.10
C CYS A 291 -13.25 13.16 -8.06
N LEU A 292 -14.10 14.15 -7.75
CA LEU A 292 -15.24 14.58 -8.57
C LEU A 292 -14.94 15.81 -9.41
N HIS A 293 -13.78 16.43 -9.21
CA HIS A 293 -13.36 17.63 -9.91
C HIS A 293 -11.86 17.58 -10.25
N PRO A 294 -11.44 16.64 -11.12
CA PRO A 294 -10.06 16.56 -11.58
C PRO A 294 -9.75 17.72 -12.56
N ASP A 295 -8.48 18.07 -12.69
CA ASP A 295 -7.99 18.99 -13.72
C ASP A 295 -8.08 18.39 -15.14
N ALA A 296 -7.57 19.10 -16.13
CA ALA A 296 -7.60 18.67 -17.53
C ALA A 296 -6.76 17.41 -17.81
N GLU A 297 -5.76 17.15 -17.00
CA GLU A 297 -4.88 15.98 -17.03
C GLU A 297 -5.45 14.80 -16.22
N GLY A 298 -6.56 14.99 -15.51
CA GLY A 298 -7.20 13.97 -14.68
C GLY A 298 -6.68 13.89 -13.23
N HIS A 299 -5.89 14.87 -12.77
CA HIS A 299 -5.33 14.90 -11.42
C HIS A 299 -6.19 15.71 -10.45
N PRO A 300 -6.23 15.35 -9.14
CA PRO A 300 -6.94 16.12 -8.13
C PRO A 300 -6.26 17.45 -7.84
N ALA A 301 -6.85 18.57 -8.27
CA ALA A 301 -6.43 19.92 -7.90
C ALA A 301 -7.29 20.42 -6.73
N CYS A 302 -6.83 20.18 -5.48
CA CYS A 302 -7.62 20.55 -4.28
C CYS A 302 -7.27 21.95 -3.80
N LEU A 303 -7.57 22.95 -4.65
CA LEU A 303 -7.41 24.38 -4.33
C LEU A 303 -8.78 24.97 -4.01
N PRO A 304 -8.92 25.76 -2.95
CA PRO A 304 -10.21 26.36 -2.56
C PRO A 304 -10.87 27.20 -3.66
N GLU A 305 -10.04 27.87 -4.46
CA GLU A 305 -10.45 28.75 -5.55
C GLU A 305 -10.98 27.97 -6.76
N VAL A 306 -10.55 26.73 -6.93
CA VAL A 306 -10.83 25.90 -8.11
C VAL A 306 -11.83 24.79 -7.78
N CYS A 307 -11.65 24.09 -6.67
CA CYS A 307 -12.43 22.91 -6.34
C CYS A 307 -13.59 23.24 -5.37
N PRO A 308 -14.86 23.17 -5.81
CA PRO A 308 -16.02 23.48 -4.97
C PRO A 308 -16.19 22.50 -3.81
N PHE A 309 -15.63 21.30 -3.91
CA PHE A 309 -15.65 20.28 -2.86
C PHE A 309 -14.55 20.47 -1.81
N ALA A 310 -13.49 21.19 -2.14
CA ALA A 310 -12.44 21.58 -1.21
C ALA A 310 -12.78 22.86 -0.45
N ASN A 311 -13.42 23.83 -1.13
CA ASN A 311 -13.84 25.09 -0.55
C ASN A 311 -14.84 24.87 0.58
N GLY A 312 -14.54 25.34 1.79
CA GLY A 312 -15.41 25.24 2.97
C GLY A 312 -15.73 23.80 3.39
N TYR A 313 -14.84 22.85 3.12
CA TYR A 313 -15.02 21.43 3.46
C TYR A 313 -15.30 21.24 4.95
N TYR A 314 -14.47 21.84 5.82
CA TYR A 314 -14.56 21.65 7.26
C TYR A 314 -15.82 22.24 7.86
N ASP A 315 -16.42 23.22 7.21
CA ASP A 315 -17.68 23.86 7.64
C ASP A 315 -18.89 22.95 7.41
N ARG A 316 -18.86 22.14 6.34
CA ARG A 316 -19.98 21.28 5.91
C ARG A 316 -19.82 19.80 6.26
N ARG A 317 -18.62 19.35 6.60
CA ARG A 317 -18.32 17.91 6.81
C ARG A 317 -19.17 17.27 7.90
N LYS A 318 -19.50 18.00 8.97
CA LYS A 318 -20.30 17.45 10.10
C LYS A 318 -21.71 17.09 9.66
N ASP A 319 -22.35 17.92 8.83
CA ASP A 319 -23.68 17.65 8.30
C ASP A 319 -23.69 16.46 7.35
N ALA A 320 -22.66 16.36 6.48
CA ALA A 320 -22.46 15.21 5.60
C ALA A 320 -22.24 13.91 6.38
N LEU A 321 -21.41 13.95 7.44
CA LEU A 321 -21.19 12.80 8.33
C LEU A 321 -22.47 12.39 9.06
N ALA A 322 -23.21 13.35 9.60
CA ALA A 322 -24.49 13.07 10.28
C ALA A 322 -25.48 12.37 9.35
N ALA A 323 -25.65 12.87 8.13
CA ALA A 323 -26.52 12.26 7.12
C ALA A 323 -26.11 10.83 6.76
N LEU A 324 -24.81 10.55 6.60
CA LEU A 324 -24.31 9.19 6.35
C LEU A 324 -24.58 8.27 7.55
N LEU A 325 -24.29 8.74 8.76
CA LEU A 325 -24.42 7.92 9.97
C LEU A 325 -25.89 7.58 10.34
N ASP A 326 -26.85 8.37 9.83
CA ASP A 326 -28.28 8.08 9.95
C ASP A 326 -28.78 7.10 8.87
N GLY A 327 -27.93 6.78 7.88
CA GLY A 327 -28.26 5.93 6.74
C GLY A 327 -28.05 4.43 6.96
N SER A 328 -27.87 3.70 5.86
CA SER A 328 -27.82 2.22 5.81
C SER A 328 -26.58 1.59 6.47
N GLY A 329 -25.56 2.38 6.73
CA GLY A 329 -24.27 1.91 7.29
C GLY A 329 -23.35 1.23 6.27
N SER A 330 -23.65 1.22 4.97
CA SER A 330 -22.79 0.73 3.90
C SER A 330 -22.34 1.90 3.03
N PHE A 331 -21.07 2.24 3.07
CA PHE A 331 -20.52 3.44 2.45
C PHE A 331 -19.53 3.06 1.36
N SER A 332 -20.08 2.69 0.20
CA SER A 332 -19.33 2.44 -1.02
C SER A 332 -18.83 3.75 -1.64
N ARG A 333 -17.93 3.66 -2.62
CA ARG A 333 -17.48 4.81 -3.41
C ARG A 333 -18.66 5.63 -3.99
N ALA A 334 -19.70 4.96 -4.47
CA ALA A 334 -20.88 5.62 -5.04
C ALA A 334 -21.65 6.41 -3.98
N ALA A 335 -21.91 5.80 -2.81
CA ALA A 335 -22.60 6.46 -1.71
C ALA A 335 -21.83 7.70 -1.20
N LEU A 336 -20.50 7.60 -1.10
CA LEU A 336 -19.66 8.75 -0.74
C LEU A 336 -19.72 9.85 -1.80
N ALA A 337 -19.70 9.50 -3.09
CA ALA A 337 -19.78 10.47 -4.17
C ALA A 337 -21.14 11.19 -4.21
N ASP A 338 -22.24 10.49 -3.96
CA ASP A 338 -23.58 11.07 -3.94
C ASP A 338 -23.75 12.04 -2.75
N THR A 339 -23.29 11.64 -1.56
CA THR A 339 -23.28 12.53 -0.39
C THR A 339 -22.36 13.72 -0.61
N ALA A 340 -21.20 13.51 -1.23
CA ALA A 340 -20.26 14.57 -1.56
C ALA A 340 -20.88 15.63 -2.48
N ARG A 341 -21.66 15.23 -3.47
CA ARG A 341 -22.41 16.15 -4.33
C ARG A 341 -23.50 16.92 -3.57
N GLN A 342 -24.23 16.21 -2.70
CA GLN A 342 -25.33 16.80 -1.90
C GLN A 342 -24.82 17.90 -0.96
N PHE A 343 -23.70 17.67 -0.28
CA PHE A 343 -23.17 18.58 0.72
C PHE A 343 -22.00 19.44 0.22
N SER A 344 -21.60 19.30 -1.04
CA SER A 344 -20.43 19.98 -1.63
C SER A 344 -19.14 19.75 -0.83
N VAL A 345 -18.85 18.50 -0.47
CA VAL A 345 -17.65 18.09 0.29
C VAL A 345 -16.79 17.11 -0.51
N CYS A 346 -15.48 17.08 -0.26
CA CYS A 346 -14.59 16.17 -0.95
C CYS A 346 -14.91 14.71 -0.58
N PRO A 347 -15.23 13.81 -1.53
CA PRO A 347 -15.57 12.42 -1.23
C PRO A 347 -14.42 11.61 -0.66
N PHE A 348 -13.16 11.93 -1.01
CA PHE A 348 -11.99 11.29 -0.46
C PHE A 348 -11.81 11.61 1.03
N GLU A 349 -11.80 12.89 1.38
CA GLU A 349 -11.64 13.32 2.77
C GLU A 349 -12.88 12.91 3.62
N LEU A 350 -14.10 12.97 3.05
CA LEU A 350 -15.29 12.47 3.70
C LEU A 350 -15.21 10.97 4.03
N GLY A 351 -14.65 10.17 3.10
CA GLY A 351 -14.40 8.75 3.34
C GLY A 351 -13.39 8.51 4.47
N LEU A 352 -12.33 9.32 4.52
CA LEU A 352 -11.35 9.27 5.60
C LEU A 352 -11.97 9.67 6.95
N ASP A 353 -12.72 10.76 7.02
CA ASP A 353 -13.39 11.20 8.26
C ASP A 353 -14.45 10.18 8.71
N LEU A 354 -15.22 9.62 7.77
CA LEU A 354 -16.21 8.59 8.05
C LEU A 354 -15.60 7.28 8.57
N SER A 355 -14.36 6.97 8.15
CA SER A 355 -13.68 5.74 8.59
C SER A 355 -13.48 5.68 10.11
N GLU A 356 -13.45 6.82 10.79
CA GLU A 356 -13.39 6.88 12.26
C GLU A 356 -14.68 6.35 12.91
N TRP A 357 -15.82 6.48 12.24
CA TRP A 357 -17.16 6.07 12.70
C TRP A 357 -17.59 4.69 12.21
N CYS A 358 -16.76 4.04 11.38
CA CYS A 358 -17.05 2.73 10.80
C CYS A 358 -16.37 1.59 11.57
N ASP A 359 -17.02 0.44 11.55
CA ASP A 359 -16.53 -0.80 12.19
C ASP A 359 -15.57 -1.55 11.25
N VAL A 360 -15.83 -1.48 9.94
CA VAL A 360 -15.04 -2.13 8.88
C VAL A 360 -14.56 -1.07 7.91
N VAL A 361 -13.25 -1.05 7.68
CA VAL A 361 -12.59 -0.23 6.66
C VAL A 361 -12.02 -1.17 5.61
N ILE A 362 -12.54 -1.06 4.38
CA ILE A 362 -12.06 -1.83 3.22
C ILE A 362 -11.15 -0.91 2.40
N GLY A 363 -9.96 -1.39 2.00
CA GLY A 363 -9.03 -0.54 1.25
C GLY A 363 -7.85 -1.28 0.65
N ASP A 364 -6.92 -0.49 0.08
CA ASP A 364 -5.65 -0.98 -0.47
C ASP A 364 -4.63 -1.21 0.66
N TYR A 365 -3.63 -2.06 0.40
CA TYR A 365 -2.48 -2.29 1.30
C TYR A 365 -1.77 -1.01 1.71
N ASN A 366 -1.75 0.00 0.82
CA ASN A 366 -1.07 1.27 1.05
C ASN A 366 -1.57 1.95 2.32
N TYR A 367 -2.85 1.79 2.67
CA TYR A 367 -3.41 2.40 3.88
C TYR A 367 -2.82 1.87 5.20
N LEU A 368 -2.10 0.75 5.18
CA LEU A 368 -1.39 0.23 6.35
C LEU A 368 0.12 0.23 6.17
N PHE A 369 0.61 -0.15 4.97
CA PHE A 369 2.02 -0.48 4.76
C PHE A 369 2.84 0.61 4.09
N ASP A 370 2.20 1.56 3.38
CA ASP A 370 2.93 2.61 2.68
C ASP A 370 3.39 3.70 3.67
N PRO A 371 4.69 4.06 3.70
CA PRO A 371 5.20 5.02 4.65
C PRO A 371 4.66 6.45 4.46
N VAL A 372 4.01 6.76 3.34
CA VAL A 372 3.48 8.09 2.99
C VAL A 372 1.98 8.18 3.23
N VAL A 373 1.23 7.19 2.72
CA VAL A 373 -0.23 7.25 2.66
C VAL A 373 -0.95 6.42 3.73
N HIS A 374 -0.19 5.72 4.60
CA HIS A 374 -0.81 4.97 5.70
C HIS A 374 -1.72 5.87 6.55
N LEU A 375 -2.77 5.29 7.09
CA LEU A 375 -3.77 6.01 7.87
C LEU A 375 -3.23 6.41 9.25
N LYS A 376 -2.49 7.52 9.31
CA LYS A 376 -1.87 8.05 10.55
C LYS A 376 -2.88 8.18 11.68
N ARG A 377 -4.12 8.56 11.38
CA ARG A 377 -5.22 8.66 12.36
C ARG A 377 -5.49 7.36 13.14
N PHE A 378 -5.05 6.21 12.62
CA PHE A 378 -5.21 4.90 13.27
C PHE A 378 -3.89 4.26 13.67
N PHE A 379 -2.80 4.50 12.92
CA PHE A 379 -1.59 3.68 13.00
C PHE A 379 -0.36 4.40 13.56
N ASP A 380 -0.47 5.70 13.89
CA ASP A 380 0.60 6.41 14.62
C ASP A 380 0.75 5.90 16.07
N ALA A 381 -0.29 5.26 16.60
CA ALA A 381 -0.27 4.54 17.87
C ALA A 381 -0.86 3.13 17.70
N ALA A 382 -0.43 2.22 18.54
CA ALA A 382 -0.99 0.87 18.56
C ALA A 382 -2.41 0.89 19.14
N GLY A 383 -3.36 0.26 18.40
CA GLY A 383 -4.75 0.16 18.79
C GLY A 383 -5.27 -1.27 18.84
N ASP A 384 -6.56 -1.41 19.11
CA ASP A 384 -7.24 -2.71 19.13
C ASP A 384 -7.81 -3.05 17.75
N TRP A 385 -6.93 -3.00 16.73
CA TRP A 385 -7.25 -3.17 15.32
C TRP A 385 -7.13 -4.62 14.87
N LEU A 386 -8.09 -5.10 14.09
CA LEU A 386 -8.05 -6.41 13.44
C LEU A 386 -7.66 -6.22 11.97
N PHE A 387 -6.58 -6.85 11.53
CA PHE A 387 -6.14 -6.79 10.13
C PHE A 387 -6.48 -8.09 9.41
N LEU A 388 -7.22 -7.97 8.30
CA LEU A 388 -7.47 -9.03 7.34
C LEU A 388 -6.77 -8.67 6.03
N ILE A 389 -5.69 -9.39 5.71
CA ILE A 389 -4.85 -9.12 4.54
C ILE A 389 -5.13 -10.19 3.49
N ASP A 390 -5.95 -9.83 2.50
CA ASP A 390 -6.34 -10.74 1.42
C ASP A 390 -5.33 -10.72 0.27
N GLU A 391 -5.19 -11.82 -0.44
CA GLU A 391 -4.20 -12.05 -1.49
C GLU A 391 -2.77 -11.68 -1.03
N ALA A 392 -2.43 -12.07 0.20
CA ALA A 392 -1.19 -11.70 0.89
C ALA A 392 0.09 -12.11 0.15
N HIS A 393 0.00 -13.00 -0.86
CA HIS A 393 1.11 -13.36 -1.73
C HIS A 393 1.66 -12.17 -2.56
N ASN A 394 0.85 -11.12 -2.74
CA ASN A 394 1.27 -9.89 -3.45
C ASN A 394 2.01 -8.90 -2.55
N LEU A 395 1.86 -9.06 -1.23
CA LEU A 395 2.39 -8.07 -0.27
C LEU A 395 3.93 -7.94 -0.30
N PRO A 396 4.74 -9.01 -0.47
CA PRO A 396 6.19 -8.85 -0.51
C PRO A 396 6.69 -7.90 -1.59
N ASP A 397 6.20 -8.04 -2.82
CA ASP A 397 6.63 -7.18 -3.94
C ASP A 397 6.06 -5.78 -3.82
N ARG A 398 4.82 -5.65 -3.34
CA ARG A 398 4.18 -4.35 -3.06
C ARG A 398 4.94 -3.59 -1.96
N ALA A 399 5.30 -4.26 -0.87
CA ALA A 399 6.06 -3.65 0.21
C ALA A 399 7.47 -3.23 -0.25
N ARG A 400 8.20 -4.08 -1.01
CA ARG A 400 9.46 -3.66 -1.62
C ARG A 400 9.31 -2.39 -2.44
N ALA A 401 8.27 -2.29 -3.26
CA ALA A 401 8.00 -1.10 -4.07
C ALA A 401 7.69 0.14 -3.21
N MET A 402 6.88 0.01 -2.15
CA MET A 402 6.53 1.12 -1.24
C MET A 402 7.74 1.72 -0.51
N TYR A 403 8.73 0.90 -0.18
CA TYR A 403 9.93 1.35 0.54
C TYR A 403 11.09 1.70 -0.39
N SER A 404 10.98 1.43 -1.69
CA SER A 404 11.96 1.81 -2.71
C SER A 404 11.70 3.21 -3.24
N ALA A 405 12.74 3.89 -3.71
CA ALA A 405 12.63 5.21 -4.35
C ALA A 405 13.54 5.30 -5.56
N GLN A 406 13.18 6.18 -6.50
CA GLN A 406 13.97 6.43 -7.71
C GLN A 406 14.07 7.92 -8.02
N PHE A 407 15.17 8.30 -8.67
CA PHE A 407 15.40 9.67 -9.09
C PHE A 407 16.20 9.71 -10.41
N ALA A 408 15.74 10.51 -11.36
CA ALA A 408 16.41 10.71 -12.64
C ALA A 408 17.10 12.07 -12.68
N LYS A 409 18.33 12.11 -13.17
CA LYS A 409 19.11 13.36 -13.34
C LYS A 409 18.38 14.37 -14.23
N SER A 410 17.64 13.92 -15.25
CA SER A 410 16.82 14.76 -16.13
C SER A 410 15.88 15.68 -15.37
N SER A 411 15.29 15.24 -14.24
CA SER A 411 14.39 16.06 -13.41
C SER A 411 15.06 17.36 -12.93
N LEU A 412 16.37 17.31 -12.59
CA LEU A 412 17.13 18.53 -12.24
C LEU A 412 17.30 19.47 -13.44
N THR A 413 17.51 18.92 -14.63
CA THR A 413 17.72 19.69 -15.87
C THR A 413 16.41 20.32 -16.34
N GLU A 414 15.33 19.60 -16.24
CA GLU A 414 13.99 20.05 -16.60
C GLU A 414 13.52 21.16 -15.66
N ALA A 415 13.71 21.01 -14.36
CA ALA A 415 13.43 22.05 -13.37
C ALA A 415 14.23 23.34 -13.64
N LYS A 416 15.51 23.22 -14.02
CA LYS A 416 16.32 24.39 -14.41
C LYS A 416 15.79 25.10 -15.66
N ARG A 417 15.23 24.35 -16.61
CA ARG A 417 14.61 24.92 -17.83
C ARG A 417 13.29 25.61 -17.51
N ALA A 418 12.46 25.00 -16.67
CA ALA A 418 11.18 25.57 -16.23
C ALA A 418 11.36 26.93 -15.54
N LEU A 419 12.39 27.08 -14.73
CA LEU A 419 12.74 28.35 -14.07
C LEU A 419 13.25 29.47 -15.02
N GLY A 420 13.40 29.21 -16.30
CA GLY A 420 13.76 30.19 -17.33
C GLY A 420 15.17 30.83 -17.13
N LYS A 421 15.34 32.08 -17.62
CA LYS A 421 16.59 32.83 -17.49
C LYS A 421 16.55 33.67 -16.21
N GLY A 422 17.51 33.50 -15.31
CA GLY A 422 17.62 34.24 -14.05
C GLY A 422 18.54 33.54 -13.08
N LYS A 423 19.01 34.29 -12.05
CA LYS A 423 19.73 33.70 -10.90
C LYS A 423 18.76 33.64 -9.73
N SER A 424 18.59 32.43 -9.15
CA SER A 424 17.84 32.23 -7.90
C SER A 424 18.61 31.24 -7.01
N SER A 425 18.28 31.22 -5.73
CA SER A 425 18.79 30.23 -4.77
C SER A 425 18.54 28.82 -5.27
N LEU A 426 17.30 28.54 -5.69
CA LEU A 426 16.87 27.25 -6.24
C LEU A 426 17.70 26.84 -7.47
N LYS A 427 17.89 27.74 -8.44
CA LYS A 427 18.66 27.43 -9.64
C LYS A 427 20.12 27.14 -9.34
N THR A 428 20.67 27.79 -8.31
CA THR A 428 22.04 27.55 -7.82
C THR A 428 22.11 26.16 -7.19
N ALA A 429 21.15 25.80 -6.33
CA ALA A 429 21.06 24.48 -5.70
C ALA A 429 20.90 23.36 -6.72
N LEU A 430 19.98 23.51 -7.69
CA LEU A 430 19.78 22.56 -8.80
C LEU A 430 21.06 22.37 -9.63
N THR A 431 21.82 23.44 -9.87
CA THR A 431 23.08 23.35 -10.64
C THR A 431 24.17 22.63 -9.87
N LYS A 432 24.25 22.83 -8.54
CA LYS A 432 25.17 22.07 -7.68
C LYS A 432 24.82 20.59 -7.65
N ALA A 433 23.55 20.25 -7.47
CA ALA A 433 23.08 18.88 -7.47
C ALA A 433 23.35 18.19 -8.82
N ASP A 434 23.07 18.86 -9.94
CA ASP A 434 23.34 18.34 -11.28
C ASP A 434 24.85 18.06 -11.52
N LYS A 435 25.76 18.89 -10.99
CA LYS A 435 27.22 18.63 -11.02
C LYS A 435 27.58 17.32 -10.29
N VAL A 436 26.98 17.06 -9.13
CA VAL A 436 27.21 15.81 -8.37
C VAL A 436 26.69 14.62 -9.16
N PHE A 437 25.49 14.71 -9.71
CA PHE A 437 24.91 13.64 -10.53
C PHE A 437 25.71 13.39 -11.83
N LEU A 438 26.28 14.44 -12.42
CA LEU A 438 27.17 14.31 -13.57
C LEU A 438 28.46 13.57 -13.20
N ALA A 439 29.06 13.89 -12.05
CA ALA A 439 30.25 13.21 -11.55
C ALA A 439 29.95 11.73 -11.26
N ALA A 440 28.83 11.44 -10.58
CA ALA A 440 28.38 10.08 -10.31
C ALA A 440 28.10 9.29 -11.59
N ARG A 441 27.50 9.93 -12.62
CA ARG A 441 27.31 9.31 -13.94
C ARG A 441 28.62 8.91 -14.60
N LYS A 442 29.63 9.79 -14.56
CA LYS A 442 30.95 9.49 -15.11
C LYS A 442 31.60 8.30 -14.38
N ALA A 443 31.57 8.31 -13.05
CA ALA A 443 32.11 7.23 -12.24
C ALA A 443 31.37 5.90 -12.50
N CYS A 444 30.04 5.93 -12.62
CA CYS A 444 29.22 4.76 -12.95
C CYS A 444 29.57 4.20 -14.35
N ALA A 445 29.71 5.06 -15.35
CA ALA A 445 30.05 4.65 -16.72
C ALA A 445 31.48 4.06 -16.80
N GLN A 446 32.42 4.55 -15.99
CA GLN A 446 33.78 4.01 -15.90
C GLN A 446 33.82 2.64 -15.21
N ALA A 447 33.05 2.48 -14.12
CA ALA A 447 32.97 1.21 -13.38
C ALA A 447 32.24 0.11 -14.16
N ALA A 448 31.29 0.45 -15.04
CA ALA A 448 30.47 -0.47 -15.81
C ALA A 448 30.47 -0.13 -17.32
N PRO A 449 31.59 -0.30 -18.05
CA PRO A 449 31.63 0.00 -19.46
C PRO A 449 30.68 -0.89 -20.26
N ARG A 450 30.08 -0.33 -21.32
CA ARG A 450 29.17 -1.08 -22.20
C ARG A 450 29.95 -2.03 -23.08
N THR A 451 29.55 -3.30 -23.08
CA THR A 451 30.08 -4.30 -24.02
C THR A 451 29.62 -3.95 -25.43
N GLY A 452 30.57 -3.57 -26.32
CA GLY A 452 30.31 -3.26 -27.73
C GLY A 452 30.22 -1.77 -28.09
N ALA A 453 30.45 -0.85 -27.17
CA ALA A 453 30.71 0.54 -27.53
C ALA A 453 32.19 0.66 -27.98
N GLU A 454 32.43 1.00 -29.24
CA GLU A 454 33.75 1.48 -29.65
C GLU A 454 34.16 2.64 -28.72
N PRO A 455 35.44 2.72 -28.31
CA PRO A 455 35.92 3.88 -27.57
C PRO A 455 35.57 5.13 -28.34
N ALA A 456 34.76 6.01 -27.73
CA ALA A 456 34.40 7.28 -28.33
C ALA A 456 35.71 7.98 -28.71
N GLY A 457 35.97 8.07 -30.02
CA GLY A 457 37.08 8.78 -30.54
C GLY A 457 37.14 10.18 -29.95
N GLU A 458 38.32 10.61 -29.58
CA GLU A 458 38.60 11.95 -29.11
C GLU A 458 38.01 12.96 -30.14
N THR A 459 36.80 13.43 -29.88
CA THR A 459 36.24 14.58 -30.57
C THR A 459 36.97 15.82 -30.06
N GLU A 460 37.69 16.46 -30.93
CA GLU A 460 38.34 17.76 -30.67
C GLU A 460 37.41 18.72 -29.94
N PRO A 461 37.95 19.50 -28.97
CA PRO A 461 37.15 20.39 -28.15
C PRO A 461 36.61 21.55 -28.99
N THR A 462 35.32 21.54 -29.29
CA THR A 462 34.62 22.74 -29.78
C THR A 462 34.74 23.82 -28.70
N GLN A 463 35.17 24.98 -29.06
CA GLN A 463 35.51 26.17 -28.29
C GLN A 463 34.76 26.29 -26.93
N VAL A 464 35.47 26.09 -25.85
CA VAL A 464 35.01 26.26 -24.48
C VAL A 464 35.12 27.74 -24.11
N SER A 465 34.00 28.31 -23.69
CA SER A 465 33.90 29.59 -23.01
C SER A 465 34.88 29.64 -21.85
N LEU A 466 35.73 30.68 -21.82
CA LEU A 466 36.71 31.01 -20.81
C LEU A 466 36.02 31.52 -19.53
N LEU A 467 35.48 30.65 -18.72
CA LEU A 467 35.24 30.84 -17.29
C LEU A 467 36.00 29.76 -16.55
N PRO A 468 36.66 30.09 -15.42
CA PRO A 468 37.43 29.10 -14.64
C PRO A 468 36.52 27.96 -14.23
N ALA A 469 36.86 26.75 -14.70
CA ALA A 469 36.19 25.51 -14.31
C ALA A 469 36.51 25.28 -12.84
N GLU A 470 35.55 25.57 -11.94
CA GLU A 470 35.58 24.96 -10.64
C GLU A 470 35.62 23.44 -10.84
N ALA A 471 36.62 22.79 -10.31
CA ALA A 471 36.83 21.34 -10.42
C ALA A 471 35.55 20.62 -10.04
N ALA A 472 35.10 19.74 -10.91
CA ALA A 472 33.96 18.85 -10.59
C ALA A 472 34.33 18.07 -9.32
N PRO A 473 33.42 17.94 -8.34
CA PRO A 473 33.74 17.18 -7.13
C PRO A 473 34.16 15.76 -7.50
N ASP A 474 35.26 15.29 -6.91
CA ASP A 474 35.71 13.90 -7.05
C ASP A 474 34.61 13.01 -6.45
N PHE A 475 33.88 12.27 -7.31
CA PHE A 475 32.88 11.33 -6.87
C PHE A 475 33.47 9.92 -6.92
N ALA A 476 33.76 9.37 -5.74
CA ALA A 476 34.23 8.01 -5.60
C ALA A 476 33.03 7.07 -5.39
N LEU A 477 32.95 6.01 -6.22
CA LEU A 477 32.00 4.92 -5.98
C LEU A 477 32.58 3.98 -4.91
N PRO A 478 31.74 3.53 -3.94
CA PRO A 478 32.06 2.35 -3.14
C PRO A 478 32.31 1.12 -4.03
N GLU A 479 32.94 0.08 -3.46
CA GLU A 479 33.13 -1.19 -4.17
C GLU A 479 31.79 -1.74 -4.67
N PRO A 480 31.63 -1.99 -5.99
CA PRO A 480 30.36 -2.44 -6.52
C PRO A 480 30.12 -3.93 -6.28
N LEU A 481 28.89 -4.26 -5.88
CA LEU A 481 28.38 -5.64 -5.84
C LEU A 481 28.22 -6.22 -7.25
N TYR A 482 27.94 -5.36 -8.22
CA TYR A 482 27.73 -5.68 -9.62
C TYR A 482 28.02 -4.42 -10.46
N ALA A 483 28.71 -4.61 -11.59
CA ALA A 483 28.98 -3.54 -12.53
C ALA A 483 29.01 -4.10 -13.96
N ARG A 484 28.05 -3.70 -14.78
CA ARG A 484 27.95 -4.10 -16.19
C ARG A 484 26.98 -3.22 -16.97
N ASP A 485 27.31 -2.97 -18.25
CA ASP A 485 26.45 -2.31 -19.22
C ASP A 485 25.87 -0.96 -18.75
N GLY A 486 26.69 -0.16 -18.07
CA GLY A 486 26.28 1.14 -17.53
C GLY A 486 25.48 1.05 -16.22
N THR A 487 25.32 -0.13 -15.63
CA THR A 487 24.60 -0.33 -14.37
C THR A 487 25.55 -0.81 -13.27
N VAL A 488 25.47 -0.16 -12.11
CA VAL A 488 26.25 -0.47 -10.91
C VAL A 488 25.31 -0.68 -9.75
N PHE A 489 25.55 -1.73 -8.95
CA PHE A 489 24.88 -1.94 -7.66
C PHE A 489 25.88 -1.80 -6.53
N LEU A 490 25.48 -1.08 -5.49
CA LEU A 490 26.29 -0.78 -4.31
C LEU A 490 25.55 -1.21 -3.04
N GLN A 491 26.25 -1.80 -2.08
CA GLN A 491 25.67 -2.05 -0.75
C GLN A 491 25.44 -0.75 0.02
N GLN A 492 26.28 0.25 -0.20
CA GLN A 492 26.21 1.53 0.49
C GLN A 492 25.59 2.59 -0.40
N LEU A 493 24.81 3.48 0.21
CA LEU A 493 24.32 4.69 -0.46
C LEU A 493 25.45 5.74 -0.48
N PRO A 494 25.92 6.18 -1.67
CA PRO A 494 26.90 7.27 -1.76
C PRO A 494 26.34 8.56 -1.16
N ALA A 495 26.85 8.96 -0.01
CA ALA A 495 26.29 10.07 0.80
C ALA A 495 26.15 11.40 0.04
N ALA A 496 27.01 11.63 -0.96
CA ALA A 496 26.97 12.84 -1.78
C ALA A 496 25.67 13.00 -2.58
N LEU A 497 25.01 11.89 -3.01
CA LEU A 497 23.79 11.94 -3.80
C LEU A 497 22.60 12.45 -2.98
N PRO A 498 22.20 11.80 -1.86
CA PRO A 498 21.10 12.32 -1.06
C PRO A 498 21.41 13.69 -0.46
N ALA A 499 22.67 14.00 -0.09
CA ALA A 499 23.04 15.32 0.40
C ALA A 499 22.83 16.42 -0.65
N ALA A 500 23.19 16.16 -1.92
CA ALA A 500 22.96 17.08 -3.01
C ALA A 500 21.47 17.34 -3.26
N LEU A 501 20.63 16.28 -3.17
CA LEU A 501 19.18 16.40 -3.35
C LEU A 501 18.51 17.12 -2.16
N ARG A 502 18.95 16.84 -0.92
CA ARG A 502 18.48 17.57 0.26
C ARG A 502 18.79 19.07 0.20
N ALA A 503 19.93 19.46 -0.39
CA ALA A 503 20.27 20.86 -0.56
C ALA A 503 19.36 21.62 -1.55
N VAL A 504 18.62 20.89 -2.41
CA VAL A 504 17.60 21.45 -3.30
C VAL A 504 16.27 21.63 -2.60
N HIS A 505 15.98 20.84 -1.59
CA HIS A 505 14.65 20.72 -0.99
C HIS A 505 14.13 22.07 -0.45
N THR A 506 14.86 22.74 0.45
CA THR A 506 14.42 24.01 1.03
C THR A 506 14.27 25.12 0.00
N PRO A 507 15.26 25.40 -0.88
CA PRO A 507 15.07 26.40 -1.93
C PRO A 507 13.93 26.11 -2.90
N LEU A 508 13.58 24.82 -3.12
CA LEU A 508 12.47 24.43 -3.94
C LEU A 508 11.14 24.65 -3.23
N GLN A 509 11.07 24.33 -1.97
CA GLN A 509 9.90 24.58 -1.15
C GLN A 509 9.60 26.09 -1.08
N ASP A 510 10.60 26.93 -0.75
CA ASP A 510 10.48 28.39 -0.71
C ASP A 510 9.95 28.93 -2.06
N TRP A 511 10.48 28.38 -3.17
CA TRP A 511 10.03 28.82 -4.50
C TRP A 511 8.56 28.43 -4.75
N LEU A 512 8.16 27.21 -4.44
CA LEU A 512 6.78 26.73 -4.61
C LEU A 512 5.78 27.55 -3.79
N GLU A 513 6.14 27.93 -2.57
CA GLU A 513 5.29 28.74 -1.70
C GLU A 513 5.14 30.17 -2.21
N GLN A 514 6.20 30.73 -2.79
CA GLN A 514 6.22 32.12 -3.33
C GLN A 514 5.60 32.23 -4.73
N ASN A 515 5.47 31.13 -5.48
CA ASN A 515 5.04 31.15 -6.88
C ASN A 515 3.91 30.14 -7.16
N PRO A 516 2.76 30.21 -6.45
CA PRO A 516 1.69 29.22 -6.58
C PRO A 516 1.04 29.21 -7.97
N ASP A 517 1.02 30.34 -8.66
CA ASP A 517 0.38 30.51 -9.98
C ASP A 517 1.37 30.45 -11.16
N ASP A 518 2.67 30.16 -10.90
CA ASP A 518 3.66 30.06 -11.95
C ASP A 518 3.41 28.81 -12.83
N PRO A 519 3.51 28.89 -14.16
CA PRO A 519 3.37 27.73 -15.05
C PRO A 519 4.30 26.56 -14.74
N ALA A 520 5.46 26.82 -14.13
CA ALA A 520 6.41 25.81 -13.70
C ALA A 520 6.04 25.11 -12.38
N HIS A 521 5.03 25.63 -11.66
CA HIS A 521 4.69 25.17 -10.32
C HIS A 521 4.38 23.66 -10.28
N ALA A 522 3.53 23.15 -11.14
CA ALA A 522 3.17 21.74 -11.18
C ALA A 522 4.40 20.83 -11.39
N GLN A 523 5.26 21.16 -12.35
CA GLN A 523 6.48 20.40 -12.64
C GLN A 523 7.47 20.45 -11.48
N LEU A 524 7.62 21.58 -10.82
CA LEU A 524 8.50 21.71 -9.65
C LEU A 524 7.94 21.02 -8.42
N LEU A 525 6.63 20.94 -8.28
CA LEU A 525 5.97 20.17 -7.24
C LEU A 525 6.21 18.65 -7.41
N GLU A 526 6.21 18.15 -8.65
CA GLU A 526 6.60 16.75 -8.92
C GLU A 526 8.05 16.48 -8.51
N LEU A 527 8.97 17.41 -8.83
CA LEU A 527 10.35 17.32 -8.37
C LEU A 527 10.42 17.29 -6.83
N TYR A 528 9.63 18.13 -6.15
CA TYR A 528 9.60 18.18 -4.70
C TYR A 528 9.21 16.83 -4.10
N PHE A 529 8.18 16.17 -4.61
CA PHE A 529 7.78 14.84 -4.17
C PHE A 529 8.84 13.78 -4.44
N ALA A 530 9.48 13.81 -5.62
CA ALA A 530 10.57 12.90 -5.94
C ALA A 530 11.77 13.05 -4.99
N LEU A 531 12.11 14.29 -4.59
CA LEU A 531 13.15 14.56 -3.59
C LEU A 531 12.77 14.02 -2.22
N GLN A 532 11.50 14.16 -1.81
CA GLN A 532 11.02 13.61 -0.56
C GLN A 532 11.04 12.08 -0.53
N ASP A 533 10.68 11.41 -1.63
CA ASP A 533 10.73 9.95 -1.73
C ASP A 533 12.15 9.43 -1.53
N ILE A 534 13.12 10.06 -2.19
CA ILE A 534 14.54 9.71 -2.01
C ILE A 534 15.00 10.00 -0.58
N ALA A 535 14.63 11.14 0.01
CA ALA A 535 15.00 11.49 1.37
C ALA A 535 14.47 10.45 2.37
N ARG A 536 13.19 10.06 2.26
CA ARG A 536 12.56 9.04 3.11
C ARG A 536 13.21 7.66 2.97
N ALA A 537 13.52 7.25 1.74
CA ALA A 537 14.20 5.99 1.50
C ALA A 537 15.64 6.02 2.03
N ALA A 538 16.36 7.15 1.86
CA ALA A 538 17.72 7.33 2.36
C ALA A 538 17.77 7.35 3.91
N ASP A 539 16.75 7.88 4.57
CA ASP A 539 16.67 7.90 6.05
C ASP A 539 16.44 6.50 6.64
N ARG A 540 15.84 5.59 5.86
CA ARG A 540 15.60 4.18 6.23
C ARG A 540 16.66 3.22 5.71
N TYR A 541 17.63 3.74 4.95
CA TYR A 541 18.61 2.93 4.25
C TYR A 541 19.53 2.19 5.22
N ASP A 542 19.51 0.88 5.15
CA ASP A 542 20.35 -0.04 5.95
C ASP A 542 20.74 -1.27 5.13
N SER A 543 21.11 -2.37 5.79
CA SER A 543 21.50 -3.63 5.13
C SER A 543 20.38 -4.29 4.31
N HIS A 544 19.10 -3.88 4.47
CA HIS A 544 17.98 -4.40 3.70
C HIS A 544 17.82 -3.70 2.33
N PHE A 545 18.69 -2.73 2.02
CA PHE A 545 18.64 -1.96 0.78
C PHE A 545 19.91 -2.17 -0.06
N VAL A 546 19.77 -1.86 -1.36
CA VAL A 546 20.91 -1.64 -2.28
C VAL A 546 20.68 -0.38 -3.09
N THR A 547 21.76 0.29 -3.46
CA THR A 547 21.74 1.42 -4.39
C THR A 547 22.03 0.92 -5.79
N GLN A 548 21.15 1.21 -6.73
CA GLN A 548 21.41 1.00 -8.16
C GLN A 548 21.64 2.35 -8.83
N LEU A 549 22.75 2.47 -9.56
CA LEU A 549 23.04 3.56 -10.46
C LEU A 549 23.05 3.04 -11.90
N THR A 550 22.34 3.71 -12.79
CA THR A 550 22.31 3.35 -14.21
C THR A 550 22.65 4.57 -15.07
N ALA A 551 23.79 4.52 -15.77
CA ALA A 551 24.24 5.56 -16.67
C ALA A 551 23.84 5.23 -18.12
N ARG A 552 23.03 6.10 -18.76
CA ARG A 552 22.59 5.96 -20.15
C ARG A 552 22.69 7.30 -20.89
N GLY A 553 23.65 7.43 -21.79
CA GLY A 553 23.89 8.70 -22.48
C GLY A 553 24.20 9.83 -21.50
N SER A 554 23.39 10.88 -21.49
CA SER A 554 23.48 11.99 -20.52
C SER A 554 22.74 11.75 -19.19
N GLU A 555 21.99 10.65 -19.08
CA GLU A 555 21.16 10.33 -17.93
C GLU A 555 21.91 9.53 -16.86
N LEU A 556 21.53 9.76 -15.60
CA LEU A 556 21.81 8.90 -14.46
C LEU A 556 20.52 8.64 -13.72
N GLU A 557 20.14 7.40 -13.64
CA GLU A 557 19.05 6.94 -12.77
C GLU A 557 19.63 6.44 -11.46
N LEU A 558 19.16 6.99 -10.35
CA LEU A 558 19.40 6.52 -8.98
C LEU A 558 18.18 5.76 -8.51
N HIS A 559 18.37 4.52 -8.07
CA HIS A 559 17.33 3.76 -7.37
C HIS A 559 17.84 3.30 -6.00
N LEU A 560 17.04 3.55 -4.97
CA LEU A 560 17.21 2.97 -3.64
C LEU A 560 16.22 1.81 -3.54
N LEU A 561 16.74 0.59 -3.64
CA LEU A 561 15.91 -0.62 -3.73
C LEU A 561 15.84 -1.32 -2.38
N CYS A 562 14.66 -1.42 -1.82
CA CYS A 562 14.40 -2.29 -0.68
C CYS A 562 14.39 -3.75 -1.16
N LEU A 563 15.33 -4.56 -0.70
CA LEU A 563 15.39 -6.00 -0.97
C LEU A 563 14.55 -6.79 0.02
N ASP A 564 14.52 -6.36 1.27
CA ASP A 564 13.78 -7.04 2.33
C ASP A 564 12.86 -6.07 3.10
N PRO A 565 11.55 -6.14 2.86
CA PRO A 565 10.57 -5.29 3.53
C PRO A 565 10.14 -5.82 4.91
N ALA A 566 10.65 -6.97 5.35
CA ALA A 566 10.21 -7.67 6.56
C ALA A 566 10.15 -6.79 7.82
N PRO A 567 11.18 -5.97 8.16
CA PRO A 567 11.15 -5.12 9.34
C PRO A 567 10.03 -4.06 9.30
N PHE A 568 9.75 -3.54 8.11
CA PHE A 568 8.75 -2.48 7.94
C PHE A 568 7.33 -3.04 8.00
N VAL A 569 7.10 -4.19 7.37
CA VAL A 569 5.80 -4.90 7.43
C VAL A 569 5.52 -5.33 8.87
N ASP A 570 6.53 -5.86 9.59
CA ASP A 570 6.43 -6.21 11.00
C ASP A 570 6.01 -5.02 11.85
N ALA A 571 6.67 -3.88 11.68
CA ALA A 571 6.34 -2.65 12.40
C ALA A 571 4.90 -2.18 12.13
N SER A 572 4.44 -2.23 10.88
CA SER A 572 3.06 -1.87 10.52
C SER A 572 2.04 -2.81 11.16
N LEU A 573 2.27 -4.12 11.11
CA LEU A 573 1.38 -5.11 11.72
C LEU A 573 1.37 -5.03 13.26
N ALA A 574 2.44 -4.53 13.87
CA ALA A 574 2.53 -4.35 15.32
C ALA A 574 1.57 -3.26 15.86
N ALA A 575 1.07 -2.37 15.00
CA ALA A 575 0.05 -1.40 15.37
C ALA A 575 -1.30 -2.06 15.75
N GLY A 576 -1.56 -3.30 15.28
CA GLY A 576 -2.83 -3.99 15.50
C GLY A 576 -2.83 -5.01 16.64
N ARG A 577 -4.04 -5.45 17.02
CA ARG A 577 -4.31 -6.56 17.94
C ARG A 577 -4.01 -7.91 17.29
N SER A 578 -4.39 -8.08 16.01
CA SER A 578 -4.18 -9.32 15.28
C SER A 578 -4.13 -9.08 13.77
N ALA A 579 -3.45 -9.99 13.07
CA ALA A 579 -3.41 -9.99 11.61
C ALA A 579 -3.61 -11.41 11.06
N ALA A 580 -4.59 -11.57 10.17
CA ALA A 580 -4.76 -12.78 9.38
C ALA A 580 -4.36 -12.48 7.94
N LEU A 581 -3.27 -13.10 7.50
CA LEU A 581 -2.76 -13.01 6.13
C LEU A 581 -3.17 -14.28 5.39
N PHE A 582 -3.95 -14.14 4.33
CA PHE A 582 -4.49 -15.29 3.62
C PHE A 582 -4.43 -15.11 2.11
N SER A 583 -4.26 -16.24 1.43
CA SER A 583 -4.26 -16.33 -0.03
C SER A 583 -4.44 -17.78 -0.48
N ALA A 584 -4.71 -17.98 -1.77
CA ALA A 584 -4.71 -19.30 -2.38
C ALA A 584 -3.29 -19.88 -2.51
N THR A 585 -2.28 -19.02 -2.61
CA THR A 585 -0.91 -19.39 -2.97
C THR A 585 0.11 -18.80 -2.00
N LEU A 586 0.18 -19.35 -0.78
CA LEU A 586 1.22 -19.01 0.21
C LEU A 586 2.23 -20.17 0.36
N THR A 587 2.74 -20.66 -0.75
CA THR A 587 3.65 -21.81 -0.77
C THR A 587 5.07 -21.39 -1.13
N PRO A 588 6.09 -21.77 -0.36
CA PRO A 588 5.99 -22.39 0.96
C PRO A 588 5.66 -21.34 2.05
N PRO A 589 4.91 -21.69 3.11
CA PRO A 589 4.53 -20.71 4.14
C PRO A 589 5.72 -20.06 4.87
N ALA A 590 6.83 -20.78 5.03
CA ALA A 590 8.05 -20.27 5.65
C ALA A 590 8.63 -19.08 4.88
N PHE A 591 8.62 -19.10 3.55
CA PHE A 591 9.04 -17.98 2.73
C PHE A 591 8.23 -16.72 3.04
N TYR A 592 6.90 -16.82 3.02
CA TYR A 592 6.04 -15.66 3.27
C TYR A 592 6.17 -15.12 4.68
N ARG A 593 6.27 -16.01 5.69
CA ARG A 593 6.51 -15.58 7.06
C ARG A 593 7.80 -14.79 7.21
N ASN A 594 8.87 -15.24 6.54
CA ASN A 594 10.16 -14.57 6.61
C ASN A 594 10.14 -13.21 5.92
N VAL A 595 9.72 -13.16 4.65
CA VAL A 595 9.73 -11.90 3.87
C VAL A 595 8.70 -10.87 4.33
N LEU A 596 7.75 -11.24 5.19
CA LEU A 596 6.75 -10.36 5.79
C LEU A 596 7.00 -10.13 7.29
N GLY A 597 8.19 -10.45 7.81
CA GLY A 597 8.56 -10.17 9.19
C GLY A 597 7.74 -10.92 10.23
N CYS A 598 7.18 -12.08 9.88
CA CYS A 598 6.28 -12.85 10.72
C CYS A 598 6.80 -14.27 10.96
N ALA A 599 8.12 -14.45 11.15
CA ALA A 599 8.78 -15.77 11.23
C ALA A 599 8.16 -16.69 12.29
N ASP A 600 7.68 -16.13 13.39
CA ASP A 600 7.05 -16.83 14.51
C ASP A 600 5.53 -17.05 14.33
N ALA A 601 4.92 -16.52 13.26
CA ALA A 601 3.49 -16.65 13.02
C ALA A 601 3.09 -18.11 12.72
N ARG A 602 1.93 -18.49 13.21
CA ARG A 602 1.30 -19.78 12.87
C ARG A 602 0.93 -19.79 11.38
N ALA A 603 1.28 -20.87 10.68
CA ALA A 603 0.86 -21.08 9.30
C ALA A 603 -0.01 -22.31 9.18
N VAL A 604 -1.09 -22.20 8.41
CA VAL A 604 -2.05 -23.27 8.18
C VAL A 604 -2.31 -23.37 6.67
N ALA A 605 -2.16 -24.57 6.12
CA ALA A 605 -2.54 -24.90 4.76
C ALA A 605 -3.82 -25.73 4.77
N LEU A 606 -4.84 -25.28 4.09
CA LEU A 606 -6.15 -25.95 4.02
C LEU A 606 -6.23 -26.83 2.77
N PRO A 607 -6.92 -27.97 2.84
CA PRO A 607 -7.17 -28.80 1.67
C PRO A 607 -8.08 -28.08 0.65
N SER A 608 -8.02 -28.52 -0.60
CA SER A 608 -8.99 -28.07 -1.62
C SER A 608 -10.40 -28.50 -1.21
N PRO A 609 -11.41 -27.63 -1.40
CA PRO A 609 -12.80 -28.00 -1.14
C PRO A 609 -13.40 -28.87 -2.22
N PHE A 610 -12.65 -29.12 -3.31
CA PHE A 610 -13.16 -29.85 -4.48
C PHE A 610 -12.61 -31.26 -4.51
N PRO A 611 -13.40 -32.22 -5.04
CA PRO A 611 -12.98 -33.60 -5.22
C PRO A 611 -11.74 -33.67 -6.13
N PRO A 612 -10.68 -34.41 -5.74
CA PRO A 612 -9.49 -34.54 -6.56
C PRO A 612 -9.76 -35.11 -7.97
N GLU A 613 -10.73 -36.01 -8.08
CA GLU A 613 -11.19 -36.63 -9.34
C GLU A 613 -11.74 -35.62 -10.34
N ASN A 614 -12.15 -34.43 -9.91
CA ASN A 614 -12.62 -33.37 -10.79
C ASN A 614 -11.47 -32.60 -11.49
N LEU A 615 -10.23 -32.84 -11.08
CA LEU A 615 -9.05 -32.19 -11.66
C LEU A 615 -8.13 -33.22 -12.32
N GLY A 616 -8.16 -33.27 -13.66
CA GLY A 616 -7.16 -34.01 -14.45
C GLY A 616 -5.82 -33.24 -14.39
N LEU A 617 -4.79 -33.84 -13.81
CA LEU A 617 -3.49 -33.16 -13.63
C LEU A 617 -2.41 -33.95 -14.33
N PHE A 618 -1.90 -33.40 -15.44
CA PHE A 618 -0.95 -34.06 -16.32
C PHE A 618 0.35 -33.25 -16.44
N CYS A 619 1.48 -33.92 -16.49
CA CYS A 619 2.79 -33.33 -16.70
C CYS A 619 3.53 -34.04 -17.84
N LEU A 620 4.10 -33.27 -18.76
CA LEU A 620 4.97 -33.76 -19.82
C LEU A 620 6.42 -33.35 -19.53
N PRO A 621 7.18 -34.12 -18.74
CA PRO A 621 8.55 -33.78 -18.37
C PRO A 621 9.56 -33.95 -19.52
N GLY A 622 9.17 -34.61 -20.62
CA GLY A 622 9.99 -34.70 -21.83
C GLY A 622 10.13 -33.40 -22.61
N ILE A 623 9.37 -32.37 -22.26
CA ILE A 623 9.46 -31.05 -22.89
C ILE A 623 10.27 -30.13 -22.00
N SER A 624 11.33 -29.51 -22.53
CA SER A 624 12.10 -28.48 -21.80
C SER A 624 11.87 -27.10 -22.37
N THR A 625 11.35 -26.18 -21.55
CA THR A 625 11.14 -24.77 -21.91
C THR A 625 12.25 -23.84 -21.44
N ARG A 626 13.42 -24.39 -21.09
CA ARG A 626 14.63 -23.63 -20.73
C ARG A 626 15.05 -22.75 -21.88
N TYR A 627 15.55 -21.55 -21.59
CA TYR A 627 15.82 -20.52 -22.59
C TYR A 627 16.56 -21.04 -23.85
N ARG A 628 17.61 -21.87 -23.67
CA ARG A 628 18.40 -22.45 -24.75
C ARG A 628 17.67 -23.56 -25.55
N GLN A 629 16.57 -24.08 -25.01
CA GLN A 629 15.83 -25.21 -25.61
C GLN A 629 14.44 -24.78 -26.10
N ARG A 630 14.06 -23.51 -25.89
CA ARG A 630 12.71 -22.99 -26.24
C ARG A 630 12.36 -23.19 -27.69
N GLU A 631 13.26 -22.81 -28.60
CA GLU A 631 13.03 -22.93 -30.05
C GLU A 631 12.79 -24.39 -30.44
N ALA A 632 13.64 -25.32 -29.96
CA ALA A 632 13.49 -26.74 -30.22
C ALA A 632 12.21 -27.34 -29.60
N SER A 633 11.67 -26.74 -28.54
CA SER A 633 10.46 -27.23 -27.85
C SER A 633 9.16 -26.74 -28.47
N VAL A 634 9.18 -25.73 -29.38
CA VAL A 634 7.97 -25.15 -29.98
C VAL A 634 7.03 -26.20 -30.61
N PRO A 635 7.52 -27.14 -31.45
CA PRO A 635 6.63 -28.15 -32.06
C PRO A 635 5.99 -29.06 -31.00
N ALA A 636 6.74 -29.51 -30.01
CA ALA A 636 6.22 -30.43 -28.99
C ALA A 636 5.20 -29.73 -28.06
N VAL A 637 5.41 -28.45 -27.75
CA VAL A 637 4.42 -27.64 -27.00
C VAL A 637 3.16 -27.46 -27.81
N ALA A 638 3.27 -27.14 -29.10
CA ALA A 638 2.12 -26.98 -29.99
C ALA A 638 1.33 -28.29 -30.13
N ASP A 639 2.02 -29.44 -30.26
CA ASP A 639 1.38 -30.78 -30.31
C ASP A 639 0.64 -31.07 -28.99
N ALA A 640 1.20 -30.78 -27.84
CA ALA A 640 0.58 -30.98 -26.55
C ALA A 640 -0.65 -30.08 -26.35
N LEU A 641 -0.61 -28.83 -26.81
CA LEU A 641 -1.75 -27.92 -26.78
C LEU A 641 -2.88 -28.40 -27.70
N ALA A 642 -2.55 -28.94 -28.86
CA ALA A 642 -3.54 -29.53 -29.78
C ALA A 642 -4.20 -30.78 -29.18
N ALA A 643 -3.42 -31.64 -28.51
CA ALA A 643 -3.99 -32.80 -27.82
C ALA A 643 -4.93 -32.36 -26.69
N LEU A 644 -4.57 -31.33 -25.90
CA LEU A 644 -5.43 -30.78 -24.89
C LEU A 644 -6.74 -30.23 -25.46
N ALA A 645 -6.66 -29.41 -26.52
CA ALA A 645 -7.81 -28.77 -27.16
C ALA A 645 -8.76 -29.76 -27.88
N LYS A 646 -8.24 -30.89 -28.35
CA LYS A 646 -9.00 -31.96 -28.99
C LYS A 646 -9.58 -32.94 -27.97
N GLY A 647 -9.10 -32.99 -26.74
CA GLY A 647 -9.55 -33.95 -25.74
C GLY A 647 -11.01 -33.79 -25.35
N LYS A 648 -11.56 -32.58 -25.39
CA LYS A 648 -12.98 -32.27 -25.22
C LYS A 648 -13.29 -30.88 -25.78
N THR A 649 -14.47 -30.74 -26.43
CA THR A 649 -14.94 -29.41 -26.84
C THR A 649 -15.13 -28.50 -25.63
N GLY A 650 -14.52 -27.32 -25.66
CA GLY A 650 -14.56 -26.37 -24.55
C GLY A 650 -13.55 -25.24 -24.66
N ASN A 651 -13.51 -24.41 -23.65
CA ASN A 651 -12.59 -23.28 -23.59
C ASN A 651 -11.32 -23.64 -22.78
N TYR A 652 -10.17 -23.31 -23.34
CA TYR A 652 -8.84 -23.59 -22.78
C TYR A 652 -7.98 -22.31 -22.75
N LEU A 653 -7.08 -22.22 -21.81
CA LEU A 653 -6.13 -21.10 -21.68
C LEU A 653 -4.70 -21.62 -21.50
N ALA A 654 -3.80 -21.25 -22.41
CA ALA A 654 -2.38 -21.57 -22.34
C ALA A 654 -1.57 -20.39 -21.82
N PHE A 655 -0.81 -20.61 -20.74
CA PHE A 655 0.01 -19.61 -20.09
C PHE A 655 1.49 -19.76 -20.41
N PHE A 656 2.12 -18.69 -20.90
CA PHE A 656 3.50 -18.68 -21.34
C PHE A 656 4.40 -17.77 -20.49
N PRO A 657 5.71 -18.05 -20.41
CA PRO A 657 6.64 -17.24 -19.62
C PRO A 657 7.01 -15.90 -20.27
N SER A 658 6.72 -15.69 -21.56
CA SER A 658 7.00 -14.45 -22.29
C SER A 658 6.19 -14.34 -23.57
N TYR A 659 5.95 -13.11 -24.02
CA TYR A 659 5.27 -12.83 -25.30
C TYR A 659 6.01 -13.41 -26.52
N ALA A 660 7.34 -13.38 -26.52
CA ALA A 660 8.13 -13.92 -27.64
C ALA A 660 7.93 -15.42 -27.82
N TYR A 661 7.94 -16.16 -26.71
CA TYR A 661 7.75 -17.61 -26.77
C TYR A 661 6.27 -17.98 -27.04
N LEU A 662 5.34 -17.22 -26.48
CA LEU A 662 3.91 -17.32 -26.79
C LEU A 662 3.69 -17.18 -28.31
N GLN A 663 4.26 -16.17 -28.94
CA GLN A 663 4.11 -15.89 -30.37
C GLN A 663 4.66 -17.02 -31.24
N GLN A 664 5.87 -17.52 -30.93
CA GLN A 664 6.49 -18.65 -31.64
C GLN A 664 5.60 -19.91 -31.60
N VAL A 665 5.08 -20.25 -30.42
CA VAL A 665 4.21 -21.43 -30.27
C VAL A 665 2.87 -21.20 -30.94
N TYR A 666 2.30 -20.00 -30.85
CA TYR A 666 1.04 -19.67 -31.53
C TYR A 666 1.15 -19.81 -33.05
N GLU A 667 2.21 -19.24 -33.65
CA GLU A 667 2.44 -19.35 -35.09
C GLU A 667 2.58 -20.81 -35.56
N ALA A 668 3.34 -21.61 -34.84
CA ALA A 668 3.47 -23.04 -35.10
C ALA A 668 2.15 -23.81 -34.93
N PHE A 669 1.36 -23.44 -33.91
CA PHE A 669 0.05 -24.03 -33.65
C PHE A 669 -0.96 -23.67 -34.75
N ALA A 670 -1.11 -22.39 -35.06
CA ALA A 670 -2.06 -21.90 -36.04
C ALA A 670 -1.78 -22.45 -37.47
N ALA A 671 -0.50 -22.62 -37.81
CA ALA A 671 -0.10 -23.21 -39.07
C ALA A 671 -0.47 -24.71 -39.23
N ARG A 672 -0.47 -25.46 -38.08
CA ARG A 672 -0.72 -26.90 -38.09
C ARG A 672 -2.17 -27.27 -37.78
N TRP A 673 -2.88 -26.44 -37.01
CA TRP A 673 -4.29 -26.66 -36.62
C TRP A 673 -5.15 -25.42 -36.84
N PRO A 674 -5.35 -24.99 -38.10
CA PRO A 674 -6.10 -23.78 -38.41
C PRO A 674 -7.59 -23.89 -38.07
N ASP A 675 -8.10 -25.12 -37.92
CA ASP A 675 -9.49 -25.36 -37.57
C ASP A 675 -9.83 -25.16 -36.09
N ILE A 676 -8.83 -25.00 -35.22
CA ILE A 676 -9.06 -24.71 -33.79
C ILE A 676 -9.03 -23.20 -33.59
N PRO A 677 -10.16 -22.56 -33.24
CA PRO A 677 -10.20 -21.14 -32.91
C PRO A 677 -9.22 -20.78 -31.81
N THR A 678 -8.49 -19.69 -32.05
CA THR A 678 -7.48 -19.18 -31.12
C THR A 678 -7.70 -17.73 -30.77
N LEU A 679 -7.30 -17.35 -29.56
CA LEU A 679 -7.32 -15.96 -29.06
C LEU A 679 -5.99 -15.64 -28.44
N VAL A 680 -5.35 -14.55 -28.87
CA VAL A 680 -3.97 -14.21 -28.46
C VAL A 680 -3.95 -12.91 -27.68
N GLN A 681 -3.34 -12.93 -26.49
CA GLN A 681 -3.13 -11.75 -25.67
C GLN A 681 -2.19 -10.77 -26.37
N GLN A 682 -2.65 -9.55 -26.61
CA GLN A 682 -1.80 -8.45 -27.08
C GLN A 682 -0.96 -7.83 -25.96
N ARG A 683 0.16 -7.18 -26.32
CA ARG A 683 1.10 -6.61 -25.34
C ARG A 683 0.51 -5.43 -24.56
N SER A 684 -0.31 -4.62 -25.19
CA SER A 684 -0.97 -3.46 -24.59
C SER A 684 -2.48 -3.65 -24.57
N LEU A 685 -2.98 -4.32 -23.53
CA LEU A 685 -4.42 -4.42 -23.27
C LEU A 685 -4.73 -3.55 -22.06
N ASP A 686 -5.68 -2.64 -22.24
CA ASP A 686 -6.34 -1.92 -21.15
C ASP A 686 -7.43 -2.78 -20.48
N ASP A 687 -8.12 -2.20 -19.50
CA ASP A 687 -9.19 -2.91 -18.78
C ASP A 687 -10.36 -3.27 -19.70
N ALA A 688 -10.66 -2.46 -20.72
CA ALA A 688 -11.72 -2.74 -21.70
C ALA A 688 -11.34 -3.90 -22.62
N GLY A 689 -10.14 -3.88 -23.19
CA GLY A 689 -9.62 -4.98 -24.02
C GLY A 689 -9.47 -6.29 -23.25
N ARG A 690 -9.15 -6.20 -21.94
CA ARG A 690 -9.17 -7.37 -21.05
C ARG A 690 -10.58 -7.95 -20.88
N ALA A 691 -11.56 -7.10 -20.67
CA ALA A 691 -12.96 -7.53 -20.54
C ALA A 691 -13.47 -8.19 -21.85
N GLU A 692 -13.12 -7.60 -22.99
CA GLU A 692 -13.46 -8.15 -24.31
C GLU A 692 -12.82 -9.53 -24.54
N PHE A 693 -11.52 -9.67 -24.22
CA PHE A 693 -10.83 -10.97 -24.30
C PHE A 693 -11.56 -12.05 -23.47
N LEU A 694 -11.94 -11.72 -22.23
CA LEU A 694 -12.62 -12.66 -21.34
C LEU A 694 -14.07 -12.95 -21.76
N ALA A 695 -14.73 -12.03 -22.44
CA ALA A 695 -16.09 -12.22 -22.94
C ALA A 695 -16.17 -13.29 -24.04
N GLN A 696 -15.07 -13.59 -24.76
CA GLN A 696 -15.00 -14.65 -25.74
C GLN A 696 -15.10 -16.04 -25.10
N PHE A 697 -14.79 -16.20 -23.84
CA PHE A 697 -14.92 -17.43 -23.08
C PHE A 697 -16.37 -17.59 -22.59
N GLY A 698 -17.28 -17.83 -23.54
CA GLY A 698 -18.70 -17.99 -23.23
C GLY A 698 -19.03 -19.34 -22.56
N PRO A 699 -20.19 -19.43 -21.85
CA PRO A 699 -20.70 -20.72 -21.38
C PRO A 699 -21.19 -21.57 -22.55
N HIS A 700 -21.18 -22.91 -22.38
CA HIS A 700 -21.65 -23.91 -23.34
C HIS A 700 -21.08 -23.74 -24.76
N PRO A 701 -19.72 -23.70 -24.89
CA PRO A 701 -19.13 -23.46 -26.21
C PRO A 701 -19.43 -24.59 -27.19
N ALA A 702 -19.91 -24.21 -28.37
CA ALA A 702 -20.17 -25.16 -29.45
C ALA A 702 -18.88 -25.66 -30.13
N ASN A 703 -17.81 -24.85 -30.06
CA ASN A 703 -16.50 -25.16 -30.61
C ASN A 703 -15.44 -24.96 -29.56
N THR A 704 -14.29 -25.63 -29.71
CA THR A 704 -13.15 -25.42 -28.84
C THR A 704 -12.54 -24.04 -29.10
N LEU A 705 -12.24 -23.30 -28.02
CA LEU A 705 -11.46 -22.05 -28.06
C LEU A 705 -10.18 -22.20 -27.23
N LEU A 706 -9.02 -21.90 -27.83
CA LEU A 706 -7.74 -21.90 -27.13
C LEU A 706 -7.19 -20.46 -27.02
N GLY A 707 -7.17 -19.92 -25.79
CA GLY A 707 -6.54 -18.64 -25.48
C GLY A 707 -5.06 -18.79 -25.20
N PHE A 708 -4.25 -17.85 -25.69
CA PHE A 708 -2.82 -17.73 -25.42
C PHE A 708 -2.55 -16.50 -24.57
N ALA A 709 -2.01 -16.67 -23.38
CA ALA A 709 -1.75 -15.59 -22.42
C ALA A 709 -0.37 -15.70 -21.78
N VAL A 710 0.14 -14.57 -21.25
CA VAL A 710 1.41 -14.55 -20.52
C VAL A 710 1.16 -14.77 -19.04
N MET A 711 1.96 -15.66 -18.44
CA MET A 711 1.90 -16.01 -17.02
C MET A 711 2.28 -14.82 -16.14
N GLY A 712 1.51 -14.57 -15.09
CA GLY A 712 1.73 -13.42 -14.19
C GLY A 712 1.36 -12.05 -14.78
N GLY A 713 0.77 -12.02 -16.00
CA GLY A 713 0.17 -10.83 -16.58
C GLY A 713 -1.27 -10.60 -16.09
N ILE A 714 -1.99 -9.72 -16.80
CA ILE A 714 -3.38 -9.32 -16.47
C ILE A 714 -4.39 -10.49 -16.40
N PHE A 715 -4.07 -11.63 -17.03
CA PHE A 715 -4.88 -12.86 -16.98
C PHE A 715 -4.40 -13.86 -15.92
N GLY A 716 -3.24 -13.64 -15.29
CA GLY A 716 -2.75 -14.48 -14.20
C GLY A 716 -3.57 -14.36 -12.92
N GLU A 717 -4.25 -13.21 -12.72
CA GLU A 717 -5.05 -12.92 -11.53
C GLU A 717 -6.37 -12.20 -11.89
N GLY A 718 -7.40 -12.35 -11.04
CA GLY A 718 -8.68 -11.63 -11.22
C GLY A 718 -9.52 -12.08 -12.43
N VAL A 719 -9.27 -13.28 -12.96
CA VAL A 719 -10.10 -13.92 -14.00
C VAL A 719 -11.06 -14.86 -13.31
N ASP A 720 -12.36 -14.68 -13.53
CA ASP A 720 -13.42 -15.51 -12.99
C ASP A 720 -14.22 -16.16 -14.12
N LEU A 721 -13.70 -17.29 -14.63
CA LEU A 721 -14.34 -18.11 -15.65
C LEU A 721 -14.87 -19.40 -14.99
N VAL A 722 -16.07 -19.31 -14.42
CA VAL A 722 -16.72 -20.42 -13.68
C VAL A 722 -17.37 -21.41 -14.66
N GLY A 723 -17.36 -22.68 -14.28
CA GLY A 723 -18.02 -23.76 -15.03
C GLY A 723 -17.30 -24.04 -16.34
N ASP A 724 -18.08 -24.28 -17.40
CA ASP A 724 -17.59 -24.59 -18.72
C ASP A 724 -17.02 -23.41 -19.54
N ARG A 725 -17.02 -22.23 -18.94
CA ARG A 725 -16.29 -21.07 -19.47
C ARG A 725 -14.76 -21.28 -19.49
N LEU A 726 -14.21 -22.19 -18.66
CA LEU A 726 -12.82 -22.63 -18.70
C LEU A 726 -12.69 -24.05 -18.16
N ILE A 727 -12.55 -25.05 -19.07
CA ILE A 727 -12.42 -26.45 -18.69
C ILE A 727 -11.00 -26.96 -18.67
N GLY A 728 -10.02 -26.16 -19.08
CA GLY A 728 -8.63 -26.58 -18.96
C GLY A 728 -7.63 -25.46 -19.14
N CYS A 729 -6.47 -25.65 -18.55
CA CYS A 729 -5.35 -24.77 -18.79
C CYS A 729 -4.06 -25.55 -19.03
N ALA A 730 -3.20 -24.99 -19.89
CA ALA A 730 -1.82 -25.43 -20.06
C ALA A 730 -0.85 -24.41 -19.49
N ILE A 731 0.15 -24.88 -18.75
CA ILE A 731 1.18 -24.04 -18.14
C ILE A 731 2.52 -24.40 -18.76
N VAL A 732 3.02 -23.49 -19.59
CA VAL A 732 4.26 -23.68 -20.35
C VAL A 732 5.44 -23.09 -19.57
N GLY A 733 6.20 -23.93 -18.91
CA GLY A 733 7.32 -23.53 -18.07
C GLY A 733 6.94 -23.19 -16.62
N VAL A 734 7.94 -23.07 -15.76
CA VAL A 734 7.78 -22.91 -14.30
C VAL A 734 7.65 -21.45 -13.85
N GLY A 735 7.30 -20.53 -14.74
CA GLY A 735 6.96 -19.14 -14.37
C GLY A 735 8.08 -18.29 -13.76
N LEU A 736 9.36 -18.71 -13.84
CA LEU A 736 10.47 -17.98 -13.24
C LEU A 736 10.49 -16.52 -13.70
N PRO A 737 10.72 -15.57 -12.79
CA PRO A 737 11.01 -14.19 -13.15
C PRO A 737 12.16 -14.09 -14.16
N GLN A 738 12.13 -13.03 -14.97
CA GLN A 738 13.21 -12.78 -15.92
C GLN A 738 14.51 -12.50 -15.17
N VAL A 739 15.60 -13.15 -15.62
CA VAL A 739 16.93 -12.86 -15.10
C VAL A 739 17.33 -11.44 -15.47
N ASN A 740 17.51 -10.61 -14.47
CA ASN A 740 17.99 -9.24 -14.61
C ASN A 740 18.82 -8.87 -13.38
N PRO A 741 19.61 -7.78 -13.44
CA PRO A 741 20.49 -7.42 -12.34
C PRO A 741 19.78 -7.20 -10.99
N ARG A 742 18.56 -6.66 -10.98
CA ARG A 742 17.78 -6.49 -9.73
C ARG A 742 17.42 -7.82 -9.10
N GLN A 743 16.98 -8.76 -9.93
CA GLN A 743 16.64 -10.12 -9.48
C GLN A 743 17.86 -10.88 -8.95
N GLU A 744 19.04 -10.64 -9.55
CA GLU A 744 20.29 -11.20 -9.05
C GLU A 744 20.74 -10.57 -7.73
N MET A 745 20.47 -9.27 -7.48
CA MET A 745 20.72 -8.67 -6.17
C MET A 745 19.80 -9.28 -5.10
N LEU A 746 18.52 -9.50 -5.43
CA LEU A 746 17.58 -10.17 -4.54
C LEU A 746 18.04 -11.62 -4.23
N ARG A 747 18.49 -12.36 -5.26
CA ARG A 747 19.05 -13.71 -5.10
C ARG A 747 20.25 -13.69 -4.17
N ARG A 748 21.21 -12.78 -4.41
CA ARG A 748 22.41 -12.64 -3.60
C ARG A 748 22.10 -12.32 -2.15
N TYR A 749 21.19 -11.38 -1.91
CA TYR A 749 20.75 -10.98 -0.57
C TYR A 749 20.24 -12.20 0.22
N TYR A 750 19.28 -12.95 -0.33
CA TYR A 750 18.71 -14.11 0.37
C TYR A 750 19.65 -15.32 0.40
N GLU A 751 20.62 -15.41 -0.52
CA GLU A 751 21.68 -16.41 -0.41
C GLU A 751 22.57 -16.15 0.82
N GLU A 752 22.95 -14.89 1.03
CA GLU A 752 23.77 -14.49 2.19
C GLU A 752 22.98 -14.60 3.52
N GLN A 753 21.67 -14.31 3.51
CA GLN A 753 20.83 -14.36 4.72
C GLN A 753 20.41 -15.78 5.13
N SER A 754 20.12 -16.66 4.18
CA SER A 754 19.46 -17.96 4.46
C SER A 754 19.95 -19.13 3.62
N GLY A 755 20.88 -18.96 2.69
CA GLY A 755 21.30 -19.99 1.74
C GLY A 755 20.21 -20.39 0.73
N CYS A 756 19.15 -19.61 0.60
CA CYS A 756 17.97 -19.90 -0.22
C CYS A 756 17.75 -18.88 -1.35
N GLY A 757 18.81 -18.24 -1.83
CA GLY A 757 18.72 -17.14 -2.77
C GLY A 757 17.94 -17.47 -4.05
N PHE A 758 18.22 -18.61 -4.69
CA PHE A 758 17.51 -19.01 -5.91
C PHE A 758 16.03 -19.29 -5.64
N ASP A 759 15.73 -19.92 -4.52
CA ASP A 759 14.34 -20.23 -4.14
C ASP A 759 13.53 -18.97 -3.92
N TYR A 760 14.06 -18.01 -3.17
CA TYR A 760 13.38 -16.75 -2.84
C TYR A 760 13.23 -15.82 -4.04
N ALA A 761 14.27 -15.70 -4.87
CA ALA A 761 14.25 -14.79 -5.99
C ALA A 761 13.51 -15.36 -7.22
N TYR A 762 13.56 -16.67 -7.44
CA TYR A 762 13.09 -17.27 -8.68
C TYR A 762 12.03 -18.35 -8.49
N ARG A 763 12.35 -19.41 -7.71
CA ARG A 763 11.51 -20.62 -7.68
C ARG A 763 10.15 -20.36 -7.03
N TYR A 764 10.11 -19.77 -5.84
CA TYR A 764 8.86 -19.53 -5.13
C TYR A 764 7.95 -18.52 -5.84
N PRO A 765 8.44 -17.36 -6.33
CA PRO A 765 7.62 -16.48 -7.15
C PRO A 765 7.12 -17.13 -8.45
N GLY A 766 7.95 -17.96 -9.08
CA GLY A 766 7.57 -18.70 -10.28
C GLY A 766 6.45 -19.69 -10.01
N MET A 767 6.61 -20.52 -8.98
CA MET A 767 5.61 -21.52 -8.61
C MET A 767 4.28 -20.89 -8.16
N ASN A 768 4.30 -19.73 -7.53
CA ASN A 768 3.08 -19.02 -7.23
C ASN A 768 2.27 -18.69 -8.48
N LYS A 769 2.92 -18.20 -9.54
CA LYS A 769 2.25 -17.92 -10.81
C LYS A 769 1.66 -19.19 -11.44
N VAL A 770 2.38 -20.32 -11.35
CA VAL A 770 1.88 -21.63 -11.80
C VAL A 770 0.64 -22.04 -11.03
N LEU A 771 0.67 -21.97 -9.70
CA LEU A 771 -0.46 -22.36 -8.86
C LEU A 771 -1.67 -21.43 -9.03
N GLN A 772 -1.45 -20.16 -9.26
CA GLN A 772 -2.50 -19.19 -9.57
C GLN A 772 -3.18 -19.50 -10.90
N ALA A 773 -2.40 -19.79 -11.93
CA ALA A 773 -2.93 -20.16 -13.26
C ALA A 773 -3.72 -21.46 -13.19
N ALA A 774 -3.18 -22.48 -12.52
CA ALA A 774 -3.86 -23.77 -12.34
C ALA A 774 -5.16 -23.66 -11.54
N GLY A 775 -5.19 -22.81 -10.52
CA GLY A 775 -6.37 -22.60 -9.66
C GLY A 775 -7.56 -21.92 -10.33
N ARG A 776 -7.52 -21.71 -11.66
CA ARG A 776 -8.61 -21.12 -12.46
C ARG A 776 -9.60 -22.14 -12.97
N VAL A 777 -9.20 -23.39 -13.07
CA VAL A 777 -9.94 -24.44 -13.79
C VAL A 777 -11.12 -24.99 -12.98
N VAL A 778 -10.91 -25.31 -11.71
CA VAL A 778 -11.97 -25.85 -10.83
C VAL A 778 -12.31 -24.80 -9.76
N ARG A 779 -13.54 -24.27 -9.79
CA ARG A 779 -14.03 -23.17 -8.96
C ARG A 779 -15.26 -23.53 -8.13
N THR A 780 -16.00 -24.54 -8.58
CA THR A 780 -17.19 -25.08 -7.90
C THR A 780 -17.06 -26.59 -7.72
N PRO A 781 -17.81 -27.21 -6.81
CA PRO A 781 -17.80 -28.67 -6.65
C PRO A 781 -18.25 -29.46 -7.91
N GLN A 782 -18.96 -28.80 -8.81
CA GLN A 782 -19.46 -29.38 -10.06
C GLN A 782 -18.50 -29.23 -11.24
N ASP A 783 -17.50 -28.30 -11.10
CA ASP A 783 -16.55 -28.08 -12.19
C ASP A 783 -15.65 -29.31 -12.33
N LYS A 784 -15.42 -29.70 -13.58
CA LYS A 784 -14.45 -30.72 -13.96
C LYS A 784 -13.51 -30.15 -15.01
N GLY A 785 -12.21 -30.32 -14.83
CA GLY A 785 -11.28 -29.72 -15.76
C GLY A 785 -9.84 -30.25 -15.67
N VAL A 786 -9.00 -29.79 -16.59
CA VAL A 786 -7.66 -30.32 -16.82
C VAL A 786 -6.59 -29.22 -16.62
N VAL A 787 -5.51 -29.55 -15.93
CA VAL A 787 -4.28 -28.75 -15.86
C VAL A 787 -3.14 -29.54 -16.49
N LEU A 788 -2.53 -28.99 -17.53
CA LEU A 788 -1.39 -29.56 -18.24
C LEU A 788 -0.12 -28.78 -17.95
N LEU A 789 0.86 -29.41 -17.34
CA LEU A 789 2.17 -28.84 -17.02
C LEU A 789 3.21 -29.27 -18.07
N LEU A 790 3.82 -28.28 -18.74
CA LEU A 790 4.77 -28.48 -19.85
C LEU A 790 6.16 -27.94 -19.47
N ASP A 791 6.95 -28.73 -18.76
CA ASP A 791 8.39 -28.48 -18.50
C ASP A 791 9.02 -29.64 -17.72
N ASP A 792 10.29 -29.93 -18.00
CA ASP A 792 11.11 -30.94 -17.31
C ASP A 792 11.27 -30.65 -15.81
N ARG A 793 11.26 -29.40 -15.42
CA ARG A 793 11.45 -28.94 -14.03
C ARG A 793 10.28 -29.29 -13.11
N PHE A 794 9.08 -29.53 -13.63
CA PHE A 794 7.94 -29.95 -12.79
C PHE A 794 8.12 -31.37 -12.19
N ALA A 795 8.94 -32.21 -12.80
CA ALA A 795 9.29 -33.53 -12.27
C ALA A 795 10.50 -33.50 -11.32
N GLN A 796 11.17 -32.35 -11.16
CA GLN A 796 12.31 -32.25 -10.25
C GLN A 796 11.83 -32.16 -8.77
N PRO A 797 12.47 -32.85 -7.83
CA PRO A 797 12.06 -32.90 -6.42
C PRO A 797 11.89 -31.52 -5.79
N ASP A 798 12.79 -30.59 -6.12
CA ASP A 798 12.75 -29.22 -5.59
C ASP A 798 11.53 -28.41 -6.03
N THR A 799 10.95 -28.71 -7.18
CA THR A 799 9.74 -28.09 -7.68
C THR A 799 8.51 -28.86 -7.21
N ALA A 800 8.54 -30.20 -7.31
CA ALA A 800 7.41 -31.06 -6.95
C ALA A 800 7.01 -30.91 -5.46
N ARG A 801 7.97 -30.69 -4.55
CA ARG A 801 7.68 -30.39 -3.12
C ARG A 801 6.86 -29.12 -2.88
N LEU A 802 6.74 -28.24 -3.87
CA LEU A 802 5.94 -27.03 -3.80
C LEU A 802 4.50 -27.22 -4.31
N PHE A 803 4.18 -28.41 -4.81
CA PHE A 803 2.81 -28.71 -5.22
C PHE A 803 1.88 -28.75 -4.00
N PRO A 804 0.66 -28.26 -4.13
CA PRO A 804 -0.31 -28.34 -3.06
C PRO A 804 -0.66 -29.80 -2.72
N PRO A 805 -1.05 -30.12 -1.50
CA PRO A 805 -1.36 -31.50 -1.08
C PRO A 805 -2.41 -32.21 -1.96
N HIS A 806 -3.33 -31.47 -2.56
CA HIS A 806 -4.37 -32.02 -3.43
C HIS A 806 -3.89 -32.33 -4.86
N TRP A 807 -2.59 -32.15 -5.17
CA TRP A 807 -1.98 -32.50 -6.45
C TRP A 807 -1.25 -33.85 -6.42
N GLN A 808 -1.45 -34.68 -5.40
CA GLN A 808 -0.78 -36.00 -5.26
C GLN A 808 -1.11 -36.98 -6.39
N HIS A 809 -2.22 -36.77 -7.11
CA HIS A 809 -2.66 -37.59 -8.23
C HIS A 809 -2.09 -37.17 -9.59
N ILE A 810 -1.06 -36.29 -9.62
CA ILE A 810 -0.39 -35.87 -10.85
C ILE A 810 0.14 -37.07 -11.64
N GLN A 811 -0.15 -37.10 -12.93
CA GLN A 811 0.34 -38.13 -13.83
C GLN A 811 1.48 -37.57 -14.70
N TYR A 812 2.65 -38.20 -14.61
CA TYR A 812 3.81 -37.88 -15.46
C TYR A 812 3.76 -38.75 -16.71
N LEU A 813 3.61 -38.14 -17.87
CA LEU A 813 3.36 -38.81 -19.14
C LEU A 813 4.58 -38.67 -20.07
N PRO A 814 4.95 -39.74 -20.81
CA PRO A 814 6.15 -39.74 -21.65
C PRO A 814 6.04 -38.88 -22.91
N GLY A 815 4.82 -38.51 -23.34
CA GLY A 815 4.59 -37.69 -24.53
C GLY A 815 3.14 -37.49 -24.89
N THR A 816 2.88 -36.88 -26.05
CA THR A 816 1.56 -36.43 -26.48
C THR A 816 0.56 -37.60 -26.68
N ALA A 817 0.98 -38.72 -27.22
CA ALA A 817 0.09 -39.91 -27.39
C ALA A 817 -0.41 -40.46 -26.04
N ALA A 818 0.46 -40.48 -25.02
CA ALA A 818 0.04 -40.83 -23.66
C ALA A 818 -0.91 -39.81 -23.06
N LEU A 819 -0.71 -38.52 -23.37
CA LEU A 819 -1.61 -37.42 -22.96
C LEU A 819 -3.00 -37.60 -23.57
N GLU A 820 -3.10 -37.88 -24.85
CA GLU A 820 -4.39 -38.11 -25.54
C GLU A 820 -5.17 -39.26 -24.88
N THR A 821 -4.48 -40.36 -24.56
CA THR A 821 -5.07 -41.50 -23.86
C THR A 821 -5.56 -41.12 -22.47
N ALA A 822 -4.75 -40.38 -21.70
CA ALA A 822 -5.07 -39.93 -20.34
C ALA A 822 -6.25 -38.96 -20.34
N LEU A 823 -6.28 -37.98 -21.29
CA LEU A 823 -7.39 -37.03 -21.46
C LEU A 823 -8.69 -37.74 -21.76
N LYS A 824 -8.67 -38.72 -22.69
CA LYS A 824 -9.85 -39.51 -22.99
C LYS A 824 -10.36 -40.24 -21.75
N GLY A 825 -9.48 -40.93 -21.03
CA GLY A 825 -9.86 -41.62 -19.79
C GLY A 825 -10.46 -40.71 -18.75
N PHE A 826 -9.91 -39.48 -18.59
CA PHE A 826 -10.42 -38.48 -17.66
C PHE A 826 -11.81 -37.92 -18.03
N TRP A 827 -12.06 -37.67 -19.32
CA TRP A 827 -13.32 -37.08 -19.74
C TRP A 827 -14.46 -38.12 -19.89
N ASP A 828 -14.12 -39.40 -20.09
CA ASP A 828 -15.11 -40.51 -20.21
C ASP A 828 -15.66 -40.94 -18.84
N THR A 829 -14.99 -40.61 -17.73
CA THR A 829 -15.45 -40.79 -16.34
C THR A 829 -16.28 -39.63 -15.86
#